data_daed6e9e8b547c9af70e1f775444ba3f
#
_entry.id   daed6e9e8b547c9af70e1f775444ba3f
#
_cell.length_a   1.000
_cell.length_b   1.000
_cell.length_c   1.000
_cell.angle_alpha   90.00
_cell.angle_beta   90.00
_cell.angle_gamma   90.00
#
_symmetry.space_group_name_H-M   'P 1'
#
loop_
_entity.id
_entity.type
_entity.pdbx_description
1 polymer ?
#
loop_
_entity_poly.entity_id
_entity_poly.type
_entity_poly.pdbx_seq_one_letter_code
_entity_poly.pdbx_strand_id
1 'polypeptide(L)'
;EIGVRLVGSEMCIRDSACNVQATDLFKTSQDIALRAPSVPLITSDTYLAIWSPYNELNEGNTEHWTAATHPLLGALRVDGKVYRFMGKDKLNLETILPMTNTERWEAKFTMSQPAANWIQPQFDDSGWTKGKAAFGTKDMKRIGTEWNTEDIWVRRSFNLNQDLTNDIIYLRYSHDDVFELYLNGEKLVATDYSWNDDVTIELSASAKAKLRKGTNIIAAHCHNTTGGAYVDFGLFRENKQLSNFKEAAIQKSVDVLPTQTYYTFTCGPVELDLVFTAPLLMEDLDLISTPINYISYRVRSLDKKQHDVQVYIETTPQLAVHEPSQPTISEKISKNGMDYLKAGTIDQPYVKRKGDGVRIDWGYAYLGSNSAPNKDLSIGNYYDMKQAFITNGKLLPNSQDFITRSESDMPAMAYTENLGKVDNQGKSGYVMLGYDDIYSIEYFYERRMAYWKHNGQVSIFDAFERAQASYPSLMKRCRAFDQQLMADAEKAGGRKYAELLALTYRHSITAHKLLTDKEGNLLFLSKENHSNGCINTVDLTYPSAPLYLIYNTELMKGMLNSIFYYSESGRWNKPYPAHDLGTYPIANGQLYGEDMPIEEAGNMILVTTAISMMEGNANYASKYWETLSTWANYLIENGLDPENQLCTDDFAGHLAHNANLSAKAIMAIAGYGEMARMLGKETTANKYIETAKRLAIEWEKMAFDDDHYKLAFDKPGTWSQKYNLIWDKVFNMNIFPQKVFDTEIPFYLTKQNKYGLLLDSRAQYTKSDWVLWSACMSPDDATFQKFIDPIYTYANETTSRVPISDWHDTNTGKMMNFKARSVVGGYYMKLLMEKVKEQK
;
A
#
# COMPACT_ATOMS: atom_id res chain seq x y z
N GLU A 1 0.22 -47.22 6.78
CA GLU A 1 1.00 -46.61 7.87
C GLU A 1 2.32 -46.10 7.30
N ILE A 2 2.39 -44.85 6.98
CA ILE A 2 3.63 -44.15 6.70
C ILE A 2 3.68 -42.98 7.68
N GLY A 3 4.52 -43.13 8.70
CA GLY A 3 4.73 -42.12 9.70
C GLY A 3 5.57 -40.96 9.14
N VAL A 4 4.97 -39.76 9.09
CA VAL A 4 5.66 -38.51 8.86
C VAL A 4 6.43 -38.16 10.13
N ARG A 5 7.77 -38.21 10.07
CA ARG A 5 8.64 -37.62 11.09
C ARG A 5 8.68 -36.10 10.91
N LEU A 6 7.99 -35.40 11.77
CA LEU A 6 8.27 -34.00 12.04
C LEU A 6 9.66 -33.88 12.68
N VAL A 7 10.60 -33.26 12.00
CA VAL A 7 11.85 -32.80 12.61
C VAL A 7 11.54 -31.39 13.16
N GLY A 8 11.09 -31.36 14.42
CA GLY A 8 11.02 -30.13 15.17
C GLY A 8 12.41 -29.77 15.68
N SER A 9 12.99 -28.67 15.25
CA SER A 9 14.10 -28.06 15.96
C SER A 9 13.54 -27.40 17.21
N GLU A 10 13.65 -28.12 18.34
CA GLU A 10 13.46 -27.52 19.66
C GLU A 10 14.59 -26.50 19.91
N MET A 11 14.22 -25.25 19.79
CA MET A 11 15.06 -24.15 20.24
C MET A 11 15.07 -24.19 21.78
N CYS A 12 16.16 -24.71 22.36
CA CYS A 12 16.39 -24.68 23.80
C CYS A 12 16.43 -23.22 24.30
N ILE A 13 15.31 -22.77 24.86
CA ILE A 13 15.28 -21.57 25.69
C ILE A 13 15.98 -21.93 27.00
N ARG A 14 17.23 -21.47 27.18
CA ARG A 14 17.88 -21.49 28.49
C ARG A 14 17.11 -20.57 29.42
N ASP A 15 16.47 -21.12 30.42
CA ASP A 15 15.97 -20.41 31.59
C ASP A 15 17.08 -19.67 32.29
N SER A 16 17.30 -18.42 31.92
CA SER A 16 17.91 -17.47 32.84
C SER A 16 16.76 -16.73 33.53
N ALA A 17 16.59 -16.96 34.81
CA ALA A 17 15.64 -16.24 35.64
C ALA A 17 15.98 -14.74 35.68
N CYS A 18 15.59 -14.00 34.66
CA CYS A 18 15.39 -12.57 34.74
C CYS A 18 13.95 -12.33 35.20
N ASN A 19 13.79 -11.51 36.20
CA ASN A 19 12.49 -10.95 36.60
C ASN A 19 11.79 -10.34 35.37
N VAL A 20 10.94 -11.12 34.72
CA VAL A 20 10.09 -10.64 33.63
C VAL A 20 9.00 -9.79 34.28
N GLN A 21 9.21 -8.48 34.37
CA GLN A 21 8.09 -7.54 34.54
C GLN A 21 7.07 -7.90 33.46
N ALA A 22 5.79 -8.09 33.83
CA ALA A 22 4.74 -8.40 32.92
C ALA A 22 4.77 -7.39 31.77
N THR A 23 5.04 -7.85 30.57
CA THR A 23 5.28 -7.00 29.39
C THR A 23 4.00 -6.22 29.08
N ASP A 24 4.06 -4.91 29.17
CA ASP A 24 2.92 -4.03 28.85
C ASP A 24 2.59 -4.11 27.36
N LEU A 25 1.46 -4.76 27.00
CA LEU A 25 1.04 -4.98 25.61
C LEU A 25 0.61 -3.70 24.88
N PHE A 26 0.39 -2.60 25.61
CA PHE A 26 -0.09 -1.34 25.07
C PHE A 26 0.99 -0.26 24.90
N LYS A 27 2.20 -0.53 25.34
CA LYS A 27 3.34 0.37 25.19
C LYS A 27 4.49 -0.41 24.55
N THR A 28 5.11 0.15 23.54
CA THR A 28 6.36 -0.39 23.02
C THR A 28 7.54 0.06 23.86
N SER A 29 8.61 -0.76 23.87
CA SER A 29 9.92 -0.36 24.38
C SER A 29 10.77 0.32 23.29
N GLN A 30 10.28 0.34 22.05
CA GLN A 30 10.92 0.98 20.91
C GLN A 30 10.50 2.46 20.87
N ASP A 31 11.47 3.32 20.71
CA ASP A 31 11.25 4.76 20.46
C ASP A 31 11.53 5.00 18.98
N ILE A 32 10.48 5.04 18.17
CA ILE A 32 10.57 5.16 16.71
C ILE A 32 10.65 6.64 16.35
N ALA A 33 11.80 7.07 15.87
CA ALA A 33 12.02 8.46 15.47
C ALA A 33 11.47 8.76 14.06
N LEU A 34 11.33 7.74 13.23
CA LEU A 34 10.87 7.88 11.83
C LEU A 34 9.42 8.36 11.77
N ARG A 35 9.20 9.51 11.16
CA ARG A 35 7.88 9.98 10.75
C ARG A 35 7.46 9.21 9.47
N ALA A 36 6.64 8.20 9.62
CA ALA A 36 6.15 7.45 8.47
C ALA A 36 5.44 8.36 7.44
N PRO A 37 5.70 8.23 6.14
CA PRO A 37 4.98 8.97 5.09
C PRO A 37 3.47 8.73 5.15
N SER A 38 3.06 7.50 5.38
CA SER A 38 1.71 7.09 5.74
C SER A 38 1.79 5.95 6.75
N VAL A 39 0.96 6.00 7.78
CA VAL A 39 0.99 5.07 8.91
C VAL A 39 0.08 3.88 8.62
N PRO A 40 0.60 2.62 8.61
CA PRO A 40 -0.24 1.44 8.42
C PRO A 40 -1.09 1.16 9.66
N LEU A 41 -2.40 0.94 9.47
CA LEU A 41 -3.36 0.67 10.55
C LEU A 41 -3.95 -0.74 10.42
N ILE A 42 -4.73 -0.97 9.37
CA ILE A 42 -5.35 -2.25 9.04
C ILE A 42 -4.72 -2.73 7.73
N THR A 43 -4.03 -3.84 7.78
CA THR A 43 -3.22 -4.28 6.63
C THR A 43 -3.28 -5.80 6.52
N SER A 44 -4.09 -6.30 5.61
CA SER A 44 -4.23 -7.74 5.36
C SER A 44 -3.78 -8.12 3.95
N ASP A 45 -4.36 -7.46 2.96
CA ASP A 45 -4.07 -7.65 1.55
C ASP A 45 -4.34 -6.35 0.78
N THR A 46 -4.23 -6.37 -0.54
CA THR A 46 -4.39 -5.19 -1.39
C THR A 46 -5.77 -4.55 -1.34
N TYR A 47 -6.79 -5.25 -0.83
CA TYR A 47 -8.16 -4.74 -0.69
C TYR A 47 -8.52 -4.29 0.72
N LEU A 48 -8.04 -5.00 1.75
CA LEU A 48 -8.18 -4.56 3.15
C LEU A 48 -6.86 -3.96 3.62
N ALA A 49 -6.63 -2.71 3.23
CA ALA A 49 -5.42 -1.97 3.52
C ALA A 49 -5.79 -0.52 3.87
N ILE A 50 -5.80 -0.19 5.16
CA ILE A 50 -6.17 1.13 5.68
C ILE A 50 -4.96 1.81 6.29
N TRP A 51 -4.73 3.05 5.89
CA TRP A 51 -3.58 3.86 6.22
C TRP A 51 -4.01 5.23 6.75
N SER A 52 -3.16 5.87 7.56
CA SER A 52 -3.30 7.29 7.90
C SER A 52 -2.22 8.10 7.20
N PRO A 53 -2.57 8.99 6.25
CA PRO A 53 -1.61 9.86 5.57
C PRO A 53 -1.24 11.11 6.39
N TYR A 54 -1.64 11.18 7.64
CA TYR A 54 -1.50 12.35 8.50
C TYR A 54 -0.45 12.13 9.59
N ASN A 55 0.03 13.23 10.17
CA ASN A 55 0.92 13.18 11.32
C ASN A 55 0.16 12.82 12.60
N GLU A 56 -1.06 13.33 12.74
CA GLU A 56 -1.96 12.97 13.84
C GLU A 56 -3.12 12.12 13.30
N LEU A 57 -3.44 11.04 14.01
CA LEU A 57 -4.46 10.08 13.59
C LEU A 57 -5.87 10.69 13.49
N ASN A 58 -6.12 11.78 14.18
CA ASN A 58 -7.38 12.53 14.18
C ASN A 58 -7.37 13.78 13.29
N GLU A 59 -6.34 13.96 12.47
CA GLU A 59 -6.24 15.13 11.58
C GLU A 59 -7.15 15.01 10.35
N GLY A 60 -7.28 13.78 9.81
CA GLY A 60 -8.09 13.51 8.63
C GLY A 60 -8.66 12.10 8.59
N ASN A 61 -9.30 11.75 7.48
CA ASN A 61 -9.84 10.42 7.26
C ASN A 61 -8.74 9.41 7.00
N THR A 62 -8.96 8.19 7.48
CA THR A 62 -8.14 7.05 7.07
C THR A 62 -8.47 6.64 5.64
N GLU A 63 -7.47 6.13 4.92
CA GLU A 63 -7.53 5.91 3.48
C GLU A 63 -7.03 4.51 3.09
N HIS A 64 -7.58 4.01 2.00
CA HIS A 64 -6.99 2.91 1.26
C HIS A 64 -5.69 3.37 0.56
N TRP A 65 -4.81 2.45 0.17
CA TRP A 65 -3.58 2.81 -0.57
C TRP A 65 -3.86 3.59 -1.87
N THR A 66 -5.05 3.49 -2.44
CA THR A 66 -5.50 4.26 -3.61
C THR A 66 -5.84 5.71 -3.31
N ALA A 67 -5.76 6.14 -2.05
CA ALA A 67 -6.22 7.42 -1.51
C ALA A 67 -7.76 7.55 -1.40
N ALA A 68 -8.52 6.49 -1.70
CA ALA A 68 -9.95 6.50 -1.41
C ALA A 68 -10.20 6.41 0.11
N THR A 69 -11.19 7.13 0.59
CA THR A 69 -11.58 7.10 1.99
C THR A 69 -12.03 5.67 2.40
N HIS A 70 -11.32 5.07 3.33
CA HIS A 70 -11.70 3.88 4.07
C HIS A 70 -11.80 4.26 5.55
N PRO A 71 -12.94 4.80 6.00
CA PRO A 71 -13.00 5.59 7.22
C PRO A 71 -12.96 4.71 8.46
N LEU A 72 -12.08 5.08 9.38
CA LEU A 72 -12.13 4.68 10.78
C LEU A 72 -12.31 5.93 11.61
N LEU A 73 -13.28 5.93 12.52
CA LEU A 73 -13.52 7.03 13.45
C LEU A 73 -13.50 6.49 14.86
N GLY A 74 -12.79 7.16 15.75
CA GLY A 74 -12.68 6.79 17.16
C GLY A 74 -12.84 7.98 18.10
N ALA A 75 -13.62 7.78 19.16
CA ALA A 75 -13.84 8.79 20.20
C ALA A 75 -13.89 8.15 21.60
N LEU A 76 -13.45 8.92 22.58
CA LEU A 76 -13.51 8.55 23.99
C LEU A 76 -14.40 9.55 24.73
N ARG A 77 -15.44 9.05 25.37
CA ARG A 77 -16.29 9.87 26.25
C ARG A 77 -15.82 9.70 27.68
N VAL A 78 -15.41 10.80 28.30
CA VAL A 78 -14.86 10.84 29.67
C VAL A 78 -15.65 11.84 30.48
N ASP A 79 -16.32 11.37 31.54
CA ASP A 79 -17.19 12.17 32.42
C ASP A 79 -18.22 13.02 31.65
N GLY A 80 -18.72 12.48 30.53
CA GLY A 80 -19.69 13.13 29.66
C GLY A 80 -19.12 13.99 28.53
N LYS A 81 -17.81 14.22 28.50
CA LYS A 81 -17.12 14.99 27.46
C LYS A 81 -16.46 14.06 26.44
N VAL A 82 -16.59 14.35 25.15
CA VAL A 82 -16.13 13.47 24.07
C VAL A 82 -14.86 14.02 23.44
N TYR A 83 -13.84 13.16 23.29
CA TYR A 83 -12.56 13.44 22.65
C TYR A 83 -12.35 12.51 21.47
N ARG A 84 -12.24 13.05 20.25
CA ARG A 84 -11.98 12.28 19.02
C ARG A 84 -10.49 12.00 18.90
N PHE A 85 -10.11 10.74 18.89
CA PHE A 85 -8.71 10.31 18.79
C PHE A 85 -8.33 9.74 17.42
N MET A 86 -9.30 9.38 16.58
CA MET A 86 -9.04 8.76 15.28
C MET A 86 -10.04 9.26 14.23
N GLY A 87 -9.55 9.48 13.03
CA GLY A 87 -10.36 9.87 11.89
C GLY A 87 -10.92 11.29 11.97
N LYS A 88 -11.64 11.69 10.96
CA LYS A 88 -12.34 12.97 10.90
C LYS A 88 -13.81 12.71 10.67
N ASP A 89 -14.67 13.44 11.40
CA ASP A 89 -16.11 13.37 11.17
C ASP A 89 -16.46 13.83 9.76
N LYS A 90 -17.38 13.13 9.12
CA LYS A 90 -17.95 13.53 7.84
C LYS A 90 -18.65 14.87 8.04
N LEU A 91 -18.28 15.84 7.20
CA LEU A 91 -18.97 17.11 7.19
C LEU A 91 -20.44 16.90 6.80
N ASN A 92 -21.36 17.40 7.61
CA ASN A 92 -22.74 17.43 7.23
C ASN A 92 -22.97 18.67 6.38
N LEU A 93 -23.06 18.46 5.06
CA LEU A 93 -23.14 19.50 4.07
C LEU A 93 -24.53 19.57 3.43
N GLU A 94 -25.17 20.74 3.54
CA GLU A 94 -26.33 21.08 2.72
C GLU A 94 -25.86 21.54 1.34
N THR A 95 -26.49 21.01 0.30
CA THR A 95 -26.14 21.36 -1.08
C THR A 95 -26.63 22.78 -1.43
N ILE A 96 -25.70 23.64 -1.85
CA ILE A 96 -26.00 24.92 -2.51
C ILE A 96 -26.00 24.70 -4.02
N LEU A 97 -24.95 24.06 -4.55
CA LEU A 97 -24.82 23.64 -5.93
C LEU A 97 -24.40 22.17 -5.97
N PRO A 98 -25.18 21.29 -6.60
CA PRO A 98 -24.84 19.88 -6.69
C PRO A 98 -23.64 19.62 -7.58
N MET A 99 -22.92 18.54 -7.33
CA MET A 99 -22.06 17.83 -8.28
C MET A 99 -22.82 16.71 -8.97
N THR A 100 -22.22 16.16 -10.02
CA THR A 100 -22.87 15.09 -10.81
C THR A 100 -23.06 13.77 -10.08
N ASN A 101 -22.40 13.58 -8.93
CA ASN A 101 -22.63 12.43 -8.05
C ASN A 101 -24.01 12.48 -7.34
N THR A 102 -24.63 13.66 -7.22
CA THR A 102 -25.97 13.84 -6.63
C THR A 102 -26.99 14.24 -7.67
N GLU A 103 -26.68 15.20 -8.53
CA GLU A 103 -27.61 15.73 -9.55
C GLU A 103 -26.82 16.24 -10.76
N ARG A 104 -27.31 15.93 -11.97
CA ARG A 104 -26.75 16.54 -13.19
C ARG A 104 -27.11 18.01 -13.27
N TRP A 105 -26.12 18.85 -13.52
CA TRP A 105 -26.26 20.30 -13.64
C TRP A 105 -25.86 20.78 -15.05
N GLU A 106 -26.24 22.01 -15.40
CA GLU A 106 -25.95 22.62 -16.69
C GLU A 106 -25.09 23.89 -16.52
N ALA A 107 -24.23 24.10 -17.51
CA ALA A 107 -23.43 25.31 -17.62
C ALA A 107 -23.23 25.73 -19.04
N LYS A 108 -22.71 26.95 -19.24
CA LYS A 108 -22.17 27.38 -20.52
C LYS A 108 -20.69 27.03 -20.60
N PHE A 109 -20.24 26.60 -21.77
CA PHE A 109 -18.85 26.24 -21.99
C PHE A 109 -18.35 26.65 -23.37
N THR A 110 -17.06 26.77 -23.53
CA THR A 110 -16.34 26.91 -24.79
C THR A 110 -15.03 26.13 -24.75
N MET A 111 -14.57 25.66 -25.90
CA MET A 111 -13.28 25.06 -26.14
C MET A 111 -12.30 26.00 -26.83
N SER A 112 -12.71 27.25 -27.06
CA SER A 112 -11.86 28.28 -27.61
C SER A 112 -11.52 29.30 -26.53
N GLN A 113 -10.27 29.75 -26.50
CA GLN A 113 -9.76 30.66 -25.48
C GLN A 113 -10.61 31.96 -25.44
N PRO A 114 -11.26 32.26 -24.29
CA PRO A 114 -12.05 33.46 -24.12
C PRO A 114 -11.19 34.68 -23.82
N ALA A 115 -11.81 35.85 -23.84
CA ALA A 115 -11.17 37.09 -23.36
C ALA A 115 -10.85 37.01 -21.86
N ALA A 116 -9.78 37.64 -21.42
CA ALA A 116 -9.24 37.51 -20.05
C ALA A 116 -10.23 37.82 -18.91
N ASN A 117 -11.29 38.55 -19.16
CA ASN A 117 -12.34 38.88 -18.20
C ASN A 117 -13.45 37.82 -18.09
N TRP A 118 -13.29 36.62 -18.68
CA TRP A 118 -14.27 35.54 -18.68
C TRP A 118 -14.64 35.07 -17.27
N ILE A 119 -13.79 35.27 -16.29
CA ILE A 119 -14.03 34.94 -14.89
C ILE A 119 -15.01 35.88 -14.18
N GLN A 120 -15.30 37.03 -14.77
CA GLN A 120 -16.11 38.09 -14.15
C GLN A 120 -17.61 37.82 -14.32
N PRO A 121 -18.44 38.17 -13.32
CA PRO A 121 -19.90 37.99 -13.42
C PRO A 121 -20.58 38.67 -14.59
N GLN A 122 -20.07 39.82 -14.99
CA GLN A 122 -20.62 40.62 -16.09
C GLN A 122 -20.13 40.23 -17.48
N PHE A 123 -19.30 39.25 -17.58
CA PHE A 123 -18.83 38.73 -18.88
C PHE A 123 -20.01 38.21 -19.72
N ASP A 124 -20.08 38.63 -20.99
CA ASP A 124 -21.08 38.15 -21.92
C ASP A 124 -20.70 36.77 -22.48
N ASP A 125 -21.32 35.74 -21.94
CA ASP A 125 -21.20 34.35 -22.39
C ASP A 125 -22.36 33.89 -23.27
N SER A 126 -23.10 34.83 -23.87
CA SER A 126 -24.26 34.50 -24.73
C SER A 126 -23.89 33.63 -25.93
N GLY A 127 -22.66 33.78 -26.44
CA GLY A 127 -22.09 32.99 -27.53
C GLY A 127 -21.56 31.60 -27.13
N TRP A 128 -21.57 31.23 -25.86
CA TRP A 128 -21.08 29.94 -25.39
C TRP A 128 -22.15 28.87 -25.52
N THR A 129 -21.70 27.61 -25.74
CA THR A 129 -22.58 26.44 -25.84
C THR A 129 -23.09 26.06 -24.45
N LYS A 130 -24.35 25.62 -24.34
CA LYS A 130 -24.87 24.99 -23.14
C LYS A 130 -24.51 23.48 -23.13
N GLY A 131 -24.02 22.99 -21.98
CA GLY A 131 -23.69 21.60 -21.78
C GLY A 131 -24.12 21.11 -20.42
N LYS A 132 -24.28 19.82 -20.32
CA LYS A 132 -24.54 19.12 -19.05
C LYS A 132 -23.25 18.60 -18.45
N ALA A 133 -23.06 18.77 -17.17
CA ALA A 133 -21.90 18.21 -16.44
C ALA A 133 -22.06 16.69 -16.23
N ALA A 134 -20.97 15.95 -15.92
CA ALA A 134 -19.59 16.40 -15.96
C ALA A 134 -19.12 16.64 -17.40
N PHE A 135 -18.10 17.46 -17.55
CA PHE A 135 -17.44 17.69 -18.82
C PHE A 135 -16.16 16.84 -18.86
N GLY A 136 -15.91 16.11 -19.96
CA GLY A 136 -14.72 15.25 -20.05
C GLY A 136 -14.72 14.30 -21.23
N THR A 137 -13.72 13.42 -21.28
CA THR A 137 -13.64 12.37 -22.26
C THR A 137 -14.64 11.25 -21.96
N LYS A 138 -15.06 10.53 -23.00
CA LYS A 138 -16.15 9.55 -22.92
C LYS A 138 -15.90 8.39 -21.98
N ASP A 139 -14.65 8.05 -21.73
CA ASP A 139 -14.20 7.00 -20.83
C ASP A 139 -14.29 7.39 -19.35
N MET A 140 -14.43 8.69 -19.05
CA MET A 140 -14.54 9.18 -17.68
C MET A 140 -15.96 9.01 -17.12
N LYS A 141 -16.07 9.05 -15.77
CA LYS A 141 -17.32 8.82 -15.05
C LYS A 141 -18.35 9.93 -15.27
N ARG A 142 -19.63 9.59 -15.36
CA ARG A 142 -20.78 10.51 -15.33
C ARG A 142 -20.77 11.62 -16.39
N ILE A 143 -20.04 11.46 -17.49
CA ILE A 143 -19.94 12.48 -18.54
C ILE A 143 -21.33 12.83 -19.09
N GLY A 144 -21.62 14.11 -19.13
CA GLY A 144 -22.80 14.69 -19.73
C GLY A 144 -22.51 15.45 -21.02
N THR A 145 -21.34 16.07 -21.11
CA THR A 145 -20.83 16.75 -22.29
C THR A 145 -19.42 16.26 -22.57
N GLU A 146 -19.24 15.74 -23.78
CA GLU A 146 -17.95 15.27 -24.26
C GLU A 146 -17.03 16.44 -24.60
N TRP A 147 -15.78 16.40 -24.13
CA TRP A 147 -14.74 17.35 -24.36
C TRP A 147 -13.46 16.63 -24.78
N ASN A 148 -13.00 16.90 -26.02
CA ASN A 148 -11.88 16.21 -26.66
C ASN A 148 -10.76 17.15 -27.14
N THR A 149 -10.72 18.39 -26.65
CA THR A 149 -9.68 19.38 -26.96
C THR A 149 -8.74 19.53 -25.75
N GLU A 150 -7.62 20.23 -25.95
CA GLU A 150 -6.68 20.51 -24.85
C GLU A 150 -7.31 21.33 -23.74
N ASP A 151 -8.18 22.29 -24.06
CA ASP A 151 -8.74 23.23 -23.12
C ASP A 151 -10.27 23.27 -23.13
N ILE A 152 -10.85 23.48 -21.93
CA ILE A 152 -12.25 23.81 -21.74
C ILE A 152 -12.40 24.95 -20.73
N TRP A 153 -13.29 25.87 -21.03
CA TRP A 153 -13.76 26.91 -20.11
C TRP A 153 -15.24 26.71 -19.84
N VAL A 154 -15.61 26.64 -18.55
CA VAL A 154 -16.96 26.33 -18.08
C VAL A 154 -17.44 27.46 -17.17
N ARG A 155 -18.66 27.97 -17.39
CA ARG A 155 -19.28 29.04 -16.57
C ARG A 155 -20.63 28.54 -16.07
N ARG A 156 -20.77 28.38 -14.75
CA ARG A 156 -21.99 27.97 -14.06
C ARG A 156 -22.58 29.15 -13.29
N SER A 157 -23.76 29.62 -13.73
CA SER A 157 -24.52 30.67 -13.05
C SER A 157 -25.45 30.07 -11.99
N PHE A 158 -25.56 30.72 -10.84
CA PHE A 158 -26.49 30.32 -9.79
C PHE A 158 -27.00 31.52 -8.99
N ASN A 159 -28.17 31.34 -8.33
CA ASN A 159 -28.79 32.40 -7.54
C ASN A 159 -28.80 32.00 -6.05
N LEU A 160 -28.42 32.93 -5.18
CA LEU A 160 -28.56 32.82 -3.74
C LEU A 160 -29.74 33.66 -3.27
N ASN A 161 -30.66 33.06 -2.51
CA ASN A 161 -31.80 33.73 -1.95
C ASN A 161 -31.50 34.42 -0.61
N GLN A 162 -30.39 34.10 0.01
CA GLN A 162 -29.96 34.56 1.34
C GLN A 162 -28.48 34.95 1.33
N ASP A 163 -28.08 35.67 2.34
CA ASP A 163 -26.69 35.99 2.62
C ASP A 163 -26.04 34.77 3.33
N LEU A 164 -24.86 34.35 2.84
CA LEU A 164 -24.11 33.20 3.38
C LEU A 164 -22.77 33.60 4.01
N THR A 165 -22.52 34.89 4.21
CA THR A 165 -21.23 35.39 4.73
C THR A 165 -20.86 34.85 6.10
N ASN A 166 -21.87 34.53 6.94
CA ASN A 166 -21.69 33.95 8.28
C ASN A 166 -21.66 32.42 8.30
N ASP A 167 -21.88 31.80 7.15
CA ASP A 167 -21.86 30.35 7.05
C ASP A 167 -20.46 29.82 6.71
N ILE A 168 -20.20 28.56 7.05
CA ILE A 168 -19.05 27.84 6.58
C ILE A 168 -19.44 27.23 5.24
N ILE A 169 -18.75 27.62 4.18
CA ILE A 169 -19.03 27.19 2.81
C ILE A 169 -17.85 26.37 2.31
N TYR A 170 -18.17 25.24 1.71
CA TYR A 170 -17.21 24.34 1.10
C TYR A 170 -17.38 24.32 -0.42
N LEU A 171 -16.26 24.31 -1.12
CA LEU A 171 -16.16 23.94 -2.52
C LEU A 171 -15.78 22.48 -2.59
N ARG A 172 -16.45 21.71 -3.45
CA ARG A 172 -16.02 20.37 -3.82
C ARG A 172 -15.78 20.33 -5.32
N TYR A 173 -14.70 19.69 -5.76
CA TYR A 173 -14.35 19.66 -7.18
C TYR A 173 -13.60 18.36 -7.54
N SER A 174 -13.70 17.99 -8.82
CA SER A 174 -12.93 16.93 -9.47
C SER A 174 -12.45 17.44 -10.83
N HIS A 175 -11.21 17.13 -11.18
CA HIS A 175 -10.62 17.54 -12.47
C HIS A 175 -9.47 16.63 -12.90
N ASP A 176 -9.14 16.74 -14.19
CA ASP A 176 -7.99 16.11 -14.86
C ASP A 176 -7.61 16.96 -16.08
N ASP A 177 -6.41 17.51 -16.30
CA ASP A 177 -5.16 17.55 -15.55
C ASP A 177 -4.98 18.87 -14.74
N VAL A 178 -4.56 19.98 -15.45
CA VAL A 178 -4.32 21.31 -14.84
C VAL A 178 -5.64 22.06 -14.72
N PHE A 179 -5.92 22.60 -13.54
CA PHE A 179 -7.24 23.15 -13.24
C PHE A 179 -7.19 24.50 -12.52
N GLU A 180 -8.05 25.43 -12.94
CA GLU A 180 -8.30 26.68 -12.24
C GLU A 180 -9.80 26.87 -12.03
N LEU A 181 -10.19 27.35 -10.84
CA LEU A 181 -11.58 27.62 -10.52
C LEU A 181 -11.73 28.98 -9.81
N TYR A 182 -12.76 29.70 -10.20
CA TYR A 182 -13.01 31.06 -9.77
C TYR A 182 -14.45 31.25 -9.30
N LEU A 183 -14.67 32.09 -8.29
CA LEU A 183 -15.98 32.53 -7.82
C LEU A 183 -16.10 34.06 -7.97
N ASN A 184 -16.99 34.54 -8.83
CA ASN A 184 -17.20 35.97 -9.10
C ASN A 184 -15.88 36.72 -9.35
N GLY A 185 -14.93 36.09 -10.05
CA GLY A 185 -13.61 36.64 -10.37
C GLY A 185 -12.52 36.41 -9.34
N GLU A 186 -12.84 35.87 -8.17
CA GLU A 186 -11.86 35.45 -7.15
C GLU A 186 -11.37 34.02 -7.42
N LYS A 187 -10.06 33.81 -7.48
CA LYS A 187 -9.48 32.47 -7.69
C LYS A 187 -9.63 31.63 -6.42
N LEU A 188 -10.25 30.47 -6.54
CA LEU A 188 -10.44 29.53 -5.46
C LEU A 188 -9.41 28.40 -5.48
N VAL A 189 -9.11 27.87 -6.66
CA VAL A 189 -8.25 26.71 -6.88
C VAL A 189 -7.31 27.00 -8.05
N ALA A 190 -6.08 26.55 -7.94
CA ALA A 190 -5.15 26.34 -9.03
C ALA A 190 -4.35 25.07 -8.72
N THR A 191 -4.30 24.14 -9.67
CA THR A 191 -3.55 22.88 -9.53
C THR A 191 -2.56 22.74 -10.66
N ASP A 192 -1.51 22.02 -10.40
CA ASP A 192 -0.59 21.53 -11.42
C ASP A 192 -1.17 20.28 -12.10
N TYR A 193 -0.39 19.64 -12.96
CA TYR A 193 -0.71 18.36 -13.58
C TYR A 193 -1.07 17.30 -12.53
N SER A 194 -2.35 16.99 -12.41
CA SER A 194 -2.86 16.04 -11.43
C SER A 194 -4.30 15.61 -11.72
N TRP A 195 -4.61 14.36 -11.41
CA TRP A 195 -5.97 13.89 -11.23
C TRP A 195 -6.42 14.14 -9.78
N ASN A 196 -7.50 14.89 -9.59
CA ASN A 196 -8.13 15.11 -8.29
C ASN A 196 -9.60 14.74 -8.34
N ASP A 197 -10.06 13.95 -7.36
CA ASP A 197 -11.44 13.48 -7.29
C ASP A 197 -12.09 13.84 -5.95
N ASP A 198 -13.28 14.47 -6.01
CA ASP A 198 -14.09 14.85 -4.83
C ASP A 198 -13.33 15.65 -3.74
N VAL A 199 -12.34 16.46 -4.13
CA VAL A 199 -11.59 17.32 -3.21
C VAL A 199 -12.52 18.35 -2.61
N THR A 200 -12.59 18.42 -1.27
CA THR A 200 -13.41 19.37 -0.52
C THR A 200 -12.53 20.37 0.21
N ILE A 201 -12.73 21.66 -0.05
CA ILE A 201 -12.01 22.75 0.62
C ILE A 201 -12.98 23.76 1.21
N GLU A 202 -12.67 24.32 2.39
CA GLU A 202 -13.40 25.47 2.94
C GLU A 202 -13.06 26.73 2.15
N LEU A 203 -14.07 27.50 1.81
CA LEU A 203 -13.85 28.82 1.17
C LEU A 203 -13.17 29.79 2.15
N SER A 204 -12.12 30.43 1.70
CA SER A 204 -11.47 31.51 2.44
C SER A 204 -12.43 32.69 2.74
N ALA A 205 -12.10 33.51 3.72
CA ALA A 205 -12.87 34.69 4.04
C ALA A 205 -13.00 35.65 2.83
N SER A 206 -11.93 35.79 2.01
CA SER A 206 -11.94 36.58 0.79
C SER A 206 -12.90 36.00 -0.26
N ALA A 207 -12.91 34.72 -0.45
CA ALA A 207 -13.81 34.05 -1.38
C ALA A 207 -15.28 34.13 -0.93
N LYS A 208 -15.56 33.95 0.36
CA LYS A 208 -16.92 34.10 0.92
C LYS A 208 -17.46 35.51 0.75
N ALA A 209 -16.60 36.52 0.90
CA ALA A 209 -16.98 37.93 0.69
C ALA A 209 -17.38 38.27 -0.77
N LYS A 210 -17.06 37.38 -1.72
CA LYS A 210 -17.52 37.53 -3.11
C LYS A 210 -18.91 36.95 -3.36
N LEU A 211 -19.39 36.05 -2.48
CA LEU A 211 -20.78 35.57 -2.56
C LEU A 211 -21.75 36.71 -2.28
N ARG A 212 -22.81 36.77 -3.06
CA ARG A 212 -23.84 37.83 -2.92
C ARG A 212 -25.23 37.22 -3.10
N LYS A 213 -26.20 37.82 -2.44
CA LYS A 213 -27.60 37.55 -2.74
C LYS A 213 -27.90 37.94 -4.21
N GLY A 214 -28.61 37.06 -4.93
CA GLY A 214 -28.82 37.14 -6.34
C GLY A 214 -27.83 36.32 -7.14
N THR A 215 -27.54 36.71 -8.37
CA THR A 215 -26.74 35.95 -9.33
C THR A 215 -25.25 35.91 -8.98
N ASN A 216 -24.67 34.74 -8.96
CA ASN A 216 -23.25 34.44 -8.80
C ASN A 216 -22.76 33.56 -9.98
N ILE A 217 -21.46 33.54 -10.20
CA ILE A 217 -20.80 32.74 -11.25
C ILE A 217 -19.66 31.98 -10.64
N ILE A 218 -19.65 30.67 -10.87
CA ILE A 218 -18.43 29.85 -10.77
C ILE A 218 -17.92 29.61 -12.18
N ALA A 219 -16.63 29.88 -12.39
CA ALA A 219 -15.97 29.72 -13.66
C ALA A 219 -14.76 28.81 -13.53
N ALA A 220 -14.66 27.81 -14.36
CA ALA A 220 -13.57 26.82 -14.37
C ALA A 220 -12.85 26.80 -15.71
N HIS A 221 -11.53 26.66 -15.65
CA HIS A 221 -10.68 26.30 -16.79
C HIS A 221 -9.96 25.00 -16.48
N CYS A 222 -9.94 24.09 -17.44
CA CYS A 222 -9.17 22.87 -17.35
C CYS A 222 -8.38 22.66 -18.63
N HIS A 223 -7.10 22.30 -18.48
CA HIS A 223 -6.20 21.97 -19.57
C HIS A 223 -5.80 20.51 -19.45
N ASN A 224 -6.17 19.71 -20.45
CA ASN A 224 -5.83 18.30 -20.56
C ASN A 224 -4.54 18.14 -21.37
N THR A 225 -3.54 17.49 -20.81
CA THR A 225 -2.25 17.25 -21.47
C THR A 225 -2.19 15.89 -22.12
N THR A 226 -2.71 14.84 -21.43
CA THR A 226 -2.76 13.47 -21.97
C THR A 226 -3.85 12.66 -21.27
N GLY A 227 -4.40 11.66 -21.96
CA GLY A 227 -5.31 10.68 -21.34
C GLY A 227 -6.74 11.17 -21.21
N GLY A 228 -7.37 10.84 -20.08
CA GLY A 228 -8.73 11.28 -19.78
C GLY A 228 -8.79 12.76 -19.42
N ALA A 229 -9.95 13.38 -19.60
CA ALA A 229 -10.20 14.76 -19.24
C ALA A 229 -11.46 14.83 -18.37
N TYR A 230 -11.47 15.66 -17.31
CA TYR A 230 -12.61 15.74 -16.41
C TYR A 230 -12.78 17.10 -15.73
N VAL A 231 -14.04 17.57 -15.62
CA VAL A 231 -14.41 18.72 -14.80
C VAL A 231 -15.78 18.51 -14.17
N ASP A 232 -15.83 18.57 -12.84
CA ASP A 232 -17.06 18.63 -12.05
C ASP A 232 -16.83 19.44 -10.78
N PHE A 233 -17.80 20.24 -10.35
CA PHE A 233 -17.68 21.06 -9.13
C PHE A 233 -19.04 21.49 -8.56
N GLY A 234 -19.06 21.70 -7.23
CA GLY A 234 -20.25 22.13 -6.50
C GLY A 234 -19.93 22.96 -5.27
N LEU A 235 -20.94 23.59 -4.70
CA LEU A 235 -20.87 24.36 -3.44
C LEU A 235 -21.78 23.76 -2.40
N PHE A 236 -21.31 23.76 -1.16
CA PHE A 236 -22.02 23.21 -0.02
C PHE A 236 -21.90 24.12 1.18
N ARG A 237 -22.88 24.07 2.06
CA ARG A 237 -22.90 24.80 3.33
C ARG A 237 -22.86 23.80 4.48
N GLU A 238 -22.07 24.09 5.53
CA GLU A 238 -22.09 23.26 6.74
C GLU A 238 -23.44 23.38 7.47
N ASN A 239 -24.05 22.26 7.77
CA ASN A 239 -25.24 22.22 8.64
C ASN A 239 -24.82 22.25 10.11
N LYS A 240 -24.93 23.43 10.72
CA LYS A 240 -24.51 23.67 12.12
C LYS A 240 -25.42 22.99 13.16
N GLN A 241 -26.56 22.44 12.76
CA GLN A 241 -27.54 21.86 13.71
C GLN A 241 -27.18 20.44 14.14
N LEU A 242 -26.31 19.76 13.41
CA LEU A 242 -25.91 18.39 13.74
C LEU A 242 -24.57 18.38 14.48
N SER A 243 -24.55 17.68 15.62
CA SER A 243 -23.36 17.59 16.49
C SER A 243 -22.32 16.67 15.91
N ASN A 244 -21.11 17.18 15.78
CA ASN A 244 -19.92 16.41 15.46
C ASN A 244 -19.10 16.19 16.73
N PHE A 245 -18.14 15.26 16.71
CA PHE A 245 -17.13 15.11 17.75
C PHE A 245 -16.15 16.30 17.66
N LYS A 246 -16.43 17.35 18.41
CA LYS A 246 -15.78 18.67 18.27
C LYS A 246 -14.39 18.72 18.88
N GLU A 247 -14.16 18.04 19.99
CA GLU A 247 -12.88 18.09 20.67
C GLU A 247 -11.98 16.95 20.20
N ALA A 248 -10.77 17.31 19.77
CA ALA A 248 -9.74 16.35 19.41
C ALA A 248 -8.95 15.93 20.64
N ALA A 249 -8.61 14.66 20.77
CA ALA A 249 -7.60 14.17 21.70
C ALA A 249 -6.22 14.68 21.26
N ILE A 250 -5.30 14.80 22.22
CA ILE A 250 -3.93 15.24 21.94
C ILE A 250 -3.06 14.00 21.75
N GLN A 251 -2.58 13.76 20.54
CA GLN A 251 -1.63 12.70 20.25
C GLN A 251 -0.28 13.00 20.88
N LYS A 252 0.31 12.01 21.57
CA LYS A 252 1.61 12.12 22.22
C LYS A 252 2.71 11.41 21.45
N SER A 253 2.39 10.24 20.90
CA SER A 253 3.34 9.44 20.13
C SER A 253 2.63 8.59 19.08
N VAL A 254 3.40 8.19 18.06
CA VAL A 254 3.10 7.12 17.15
C VAL A 254 4.37 6.31 16.88
N ASP A 255 4.30 4.99 17.07
CA ASP A 255 5.41 4.06 16.84
C ASP A 255 4.95 2.98 15.85
N VAL A 256 5.57 2.95 14.68
CA VAL A 256 5.29 1.95 13.64
C VAL A 256 6.28 0.81 13.77
N LEU A 257 5.78 -0.36 14.15
CA LEU A 257 6.52 -1.62 14.22
C LEU A 257 6.06 -2.61 13.13
N PRO A 258 6.78 -3.70 12.89
CA PRO A 258 6.48 -4.62 11.79
C PRO A 258 5.05 -5.12 11.75
N THR A 259 4.48 -5.57 12.86
CA THR A 259 3.10 -6.09 12.94
C THR A 259 2.14 -5.18 13.67
N GLN A 260 2.63 -4.16 14.38
CA GLN A 260 1.83 -3.33 15.28
C GLN A 260 2.14 -1.84 15.09
N THR A 261 1.10 -1.00 15.23
CA THR A 261 1.26 0.45 15.32
C THR A 261 0.68 0.94 16.64
N TYR A 262 1.48 1.65 17.41
CA TYR A 262 1.14 2.14 18.73
C TYR A 262 0.91 3.64 18.71
N TYR A 263 -0.18 4.08 19.33
CA TYR A 263 -0.47 5.49 19.56
C TYR A 263 -0.72 5.73 21.04
N THR A 264 -0.36 6.91 21.52
CA THR A 264 -0.73 7.39 22.86
C THR A 264 -1.40 8.75 22.73
N PHE A 265 -2.53 8.93 23.41
CA PHE A 265 -3.29 10.18 23.42
C PHE A 265 -3.59 10.64 24.84
N THR A 266 -3.72 11.95 25.02
CA THR A 266 -4.39 12.54 26.18
C THR A 266 -5.81 12.93 25.81
N CYS A 267 -6.79 12.42 26.57
CA CYS A 267 -8.22 12.70 26.41
C CYS A 267 -8.74 13.32 27.72
N GLY A 268 -8.51 14.62 27.91
CA GLY A 268 -8.82 15.29 29.17
C GLY A 268 -8.01 14.71 30.35
N PRO A 269 -8.66 14.17 31.41
CA PRO A 269 -7.98 13.63 32.57
C PRO A 269 -7.46 12.20 32.40
N VAL A 270 -7.60 11.59 31.23
CA VAL A 270 -7.16 10.20 30.98
C VAL A 270 -6.17 10.11 29.83
N GLU A 271 -5.34 9.06 29.88
CA GLU A 271 -4.49 8.62 28.77
C GLU A 271 -5.15 7.46 28.05
N LEU A 272 -5.15 7.50 26.72
CA LEU A 272 -5.55 6.41 25.85
C LEU A 272 -4.31 5.88 25.11
N ASP A 273 -4.01 4.61 25.32
CA ASP A 273 -3.13 3.82 24.46
C ASP A 273 -3.96 3.09 23.42
N LEU A 274 -3.61 3.21 22.14
CA LEU A 274 -4.29 2.58 21.03
C LEU A 274 -3.28 1.77 20.22
N VAL A 275 -3.60 0.51 19.93
CA VAL A 275 -2.72 -0.39 19.18
C VAL A 275 -3.48 -1.04 18.02
N PHE A 276 -2.99 -0.81 16.82
CA PHE A 276 -3.43 -1.53 15.64
C PHE A 276 -2.52 -2.74 15.44
N THR A 277 -3.09 -3.93 15.34
CA THR A 277 -2.32 -5.16 15.10
C THR A 277 -2.81 -5.86 13.84
N ALA A 278 -1.90 -6.02 12.88
CA ALA A 278 -2.04 -6.90 11.74
C ALA A 278 -1.12 -8.11 11.98
N PRO A 279 -1.65 -9.29 12.32
CA PRO A 279 -0.82 -10.40 12.78
C PRO A 279 -0.17 -11.15 11.61
N LEU A 280 0.63 -10.45 10.82
CA LEU A 280 1.29 -10.94 9.62
C LEU A 280 2.58 -11.69 9.97
N LEU A 281 2.44 -12.80 10.70
CA LEU A 281 3.55 -13.69 11.08
C LEU A 281 3.73 -14.74 9.99
N MET A 282 4.77 -14.62 9.17
CA MET A 282 4.97 -15.41 7.95
C MET A 282 5.21 -16.90 8.18
N GLU A 283 5.57 -17.33 9.38
CA GLU A 283 5.70 -18.74 9.74
C GLU A 283 4.36 -19.47 9.82
N ASP A 284 3.24 -18.73 9.85
CA ASP A 284 1.89 -19.25 10.02
C ASP A 284 1.02 -18.83 8.83
N LEU A 285 0.88 -19.75 7.85
CA LEU A 285 0.17 -19.48 6.60
C LEU A 285 -1.32 -19.19 6.79
N ASP A 286 -1.96 -19.83 7.77
CA ASP A 286 -3.34 -19.53 8.13
C ASP A 286 -3.46 -18.11 8.67
N LEU A 287 -2.55 -17.73 9.54
CA LEU A 287 -2.57 -16.43 10.18
C LEU A 287 -2.31 -15.29 9.18
N ILE A 288 -1.25 -15.42 8.35
CA ILE A 288 -0.89 -14.39 7.38
C ILE A 288 -1.96 -14.20 6.30
N SER A 289 -2.74 -15.24 6.00
CA SER A 289 -3.81 -15.19 5.00
C SER A 289 -5.16 -14.74 5.56
N THR A 290 -5.36 -14.81 6.90
CA THR A 290 -6.62 -14.45 7.55
C THR A 290 -6.78 -12.94 7.65
N PRO A 291 -7.76 -12.33 6.97
CA PRO A 291 -7.90 -10.88 6.90
C PRO A 291 -8.64 -10.32 8.11
N ILE A 292 -8.11 -10.54 9.32
CA ILE A 292 -8.66 -10.03 10.59
C ILE A 292 -7.56 -9.26 11.32
N ASN A 293 -7.86 -8.01 11.63
CA ASN A 293 -6.99 -7.09 12.36
C ASN A 293 -7.64 -6.64 13.65
N TYR A 294 -6.83 -6.19 14.61
CA TYR A 294 -7.28 -5.76 15.92
C TYR A 294 -7.05 -4.27 16.12
N ILE A 295 -8.06 -3.61 16.68
CA ILE A 295 -7.98 -2.25 17.22
C ILE A 295 -8.10 -2.39 18.74
N SER A 296 -6.97 -2.37 19.43
CA SER A 296 -6.88 -2.58 20.87
C SER A 296 -6.67 -1.25 21.57
N TYR A 297 -7.28 -1.07 22.73
CA TYR A 297 -7.17 0.17 23.50
C TYR A 297 -7.06 -0.11 24.98
N ARG A 298 -6.39 0.81 25.67
CA ARG A 298 -6.33 0.89 27.12
C ARG A 298 -6.49 2.34 27.55
N VAL A 299 -7.31 2.57 28.57
CA VAL A 299 -7.52 3.89 29.15
C VAL A 299 -7.07 3.89 30.61
N ARG A 300 -6.33 4.93 31.04
CA ARG A 300 -5.82 5.10 32.41
C ARG A 300 -6.05 6.53 32.87
N SER A 301 -6.39 6.70 34.17
CA SER A 301 -6.45 8.02 34.76
C SER A 301 -5.05 8.65 34.92
N LEU A 302 -4.94 9.93 34.59
CA LEU A 302 -3.72 10.73 34.78
C LEU A 302 -3.68 11.50 36.12
N ASP A 303 -4.85 11.76 36.71
CA ASP A 303 -4.98 12.56 37.94
C ASP A 303 -5.27 11.72 39.20
N LYS A 304 -5.15 10.38 39.09
CA LYS A 304 -5.41 9.39 40.15
C LYS A 304 -6.86 9.33 40.67
N LYS A 305 -7.79 10.00 39.98
CA LYS A 305 -9.23 9.88 40.27
C LYS A 305 -9.84 8.83 39.35
N GLN A 306 -11.07 8.44 39.70
CA GLN A 306 -11.87 7.57 38.84
C GLN A 306 -12.70 8.42 37.87
N HIS A 307 -12.65 8.08 36.59
CA HIS A 307 -13.40 8.72 35.51
C HIS A 307 -14.36 7.73 34.86
N ASP A 308 -15.53 8.19 34.49
CA ASP A 308 -16.52 7.38 33.77
C ASP A 308 -16.19 7.43 32.28
N VAL A 309 -15.90 6.25 31.70
CA VAL A 309 -15.31 6.17 30.36
C VAL A 309 -16.12 5.25 29.44
N GLN A 310 -16.43 5.72 28.25
CA GLN A 310 -16.99 4.94 27.15
C GLN A 310 -16.11 5.13 25.89
N VAL A 311 -15.87 4.02 25.20
CA VAL A 311 -15.12 4.00 23.92
C VAL A 311 -16.11 3.93 22.77
N TYR A 312 -15.84 4.63 21.68
CA TYR A 312 -16.57 4.58 20.41
C TYR A 312 -15.61 4.32 19.28
N ILE A 313 -15.90 3.32 18.43
CA ILE A 313 -15.16 3.04 17.19
C ILE A 313 -16.19 2.78 16.09
N GLU A 314 -15.96 3.37 14.93
CA GLU A 314 -16.88 3.34 13.79
C GLU A 314 -16.15 3.12 12.49
N THR A 315 -16.80 2.44 11.59
CA THR A 315 -16.52 2.44 10.16
C THR A 315 -17.82 2.60 9.37
N THR A 316 -17.72 2.55 8.04
CA THR A 316 -18.88 2.63 7.14
C THR A 316 -18.78 1.55 6.05
N PRO A 317 -19.87 1.28 5.30
CA PRO A 317 -19.80 0.40 4.13
C PRO A 317 -18.81 0.79 3.02
N GLN A 318 -18.18 1.96 3.11
CA GLN A 318 -17.13 2.39 2.17
C GLN A 318 -15.95 1.41 2.10
N LEU A 319 -15.74 0.59 3.13
CA LEU A 319 -14.72 -0.47 3.10
C LEU A 319 -14.98 -1.56 2.04
N ALA A 320 -16.21 -1.65 1.51
CA ALA A 320 -16.64 -2.73 0.63
C ALA A 320 -17.18 -2.24 -0.71
N VAL A 321 -16.79 -1.04 -1.14
CA VAL A 321 -17.21 -0.46 -2.41
C VAL A 321 -16.01 0.05 -3.21
N HIS A 322 -16.11 0.02 -4.52
CA HIS A 322 -15.19 0.71 -5.40
C HIS A 322 -15.47 2.21 -5.43
N GLU A 323 -16.74 2.58 -5.52
CA GLU A 323 -17.20 3.97 -5.46
C GLU A 323 -18.22 4.16 -4.35
N PRO A 324 -18.18 5.29 -3.60
CA PRO A 324 -19.12 5.55 -2.50
C PRO A 324 -20.59 5.58 -2.92
N SER A 325 -20.89 5.75 -4.21
CA SER A 325 -22.23 5.74 -4.78
C SER A 325 -22.81 4.34 -5.02
N GLN A 326 -22.02 3.27 -4.89
CA GLN A 326 -22.51 1.91 -5.08
C GLN A 326 -23.51 1.52 -3.97
N PRO A 327 -24.66 0.92 -4.33
CA PRO A 327 -25.62 0.46 -3.34
C PRO A 327 -25.05 -0.64 -2.47
N THR A 328 -25.21 -0.48 -1.14
CA THR A 328 -24.75 -1.46 -0.15
C THR A 328 -25.88 -1.89 0.76
N ILE A 329 -25.71 -3.06 1.36
CA ILE A 329 -26.54 -3.55 2.47
C ILE A 329 -25.65 -3.76 3.69
N SER A 330 -26.16 -3.36 4.86
CA SER A 330 -25.50 -3.53 6.15
C SER A 330 -26.42 -4.22 7.13
N GLU A 331 -25.93 -5.23 7.84
CA GLU A 331 -26.70 -6.02 8.78
C GLU A 331 -25.91 -6.33 10.06
N LYS A 332 -26.63 -6.45 11.20
CA LYS A 332 -26.07 -6.96 12.46
C LYS A 332 -26.33 -8.46 12.56
N ILE A 333 -25.30 -9.22 12.89
CA ILE A 333 -25.37 -10.68 13.08
C ILE A 333 -24.84 -10.99 14.47
N SER A 334 -25.58 -11.84 15.22
CA SER A 334 -25.09 -12.43 16.48
C SER A 334 -24.91 -13.93 16.30
N LYS A 335 -23.72 -14.43 16.56
CA LYS A 335 -23.40 -15.85 16.38
C LYS A 335 -22.30 -16.28 17.33
N ASN A 336 -22.49 -17.41 17.99
CA ASN A 336 -21.47 -18.06 18.84
C ASN A 336 -20.87 -17.15 19.93
N GLY A 337 -21.68 -16.28 20.54
CA GLY A 337 -21.19 -15.36 21.58
C GLY A 337 -20.43 -14.16 21.06
N MET A 338 -20.51 -13.90 19.76
CA MET A 338 -19.98 -12.71 19.12
C MET A 338 -21.07 -11.94 18.38
N ASP A 339 -20.90 -10.62 18.32
CA ASP A 339 -21.70 -9.71 17.50
C ASP A 339 -20.87 -9.15 16.37
N TYR A 340 -21.47 -9.02 15.20
CA TYR A 340 -20.85 -8.53 13.98
C TYR A 340 -21.72 -7.48 13.31
N LEU A 341 -21.09 -6.45 12.76
CA LEU A 341 -21.68 -5.59 11.74
C LEU A 341 -21.05 -5.96 10.41
N LYS A 342 -21.85 -6.34 9.44
CA LYS A 342 -21.46 -6.79 8.11
C LYS A 342 -21.96 -5.80 7.08
N ALA A 343 -21.13 -5.43 6.09
CA ALA A 343 -21.53 -4.60 4.96
C ALA A 343 -20.88 -5.05 3.66
N GLY A 344 -21.61 -4.91 2.56
CA GLY A 344 -21.14 -5.20 1.21
C GLY A 344 -22.05 -4.60 0.15
N THR A 345 -21.61 -4.59 -1.11
CA THR A 345 -22.47 -4.18 -2.23
C THR A 345 -23.66 -5.12 -2.39
N ILE A 346 -24.78 -4.61 -2.91
CA ILE A 346 -25.96 -5.44 -3.21
C ILE A 346 -25.68 -6.37 -4.39
N ASP A 347 -24.95 -5.90 -5.40
CA ASP A 347 -24.74 -6.63 -6.66
C ASP A 347 -23.72 -7.77 -6.56
N GLN A 348 -22.79 -7.70 -5.60
CA GLN A 348 -21.75 -8.73 -5.39
C GLN A 348 -21.07 -9.21 -6.71
N PRO A 349 -20.39 -8.35 -7.46
CA PRO A 349 -19.78 -8.72 -8.75
C PRO A 349 -18.46 -9.47 -8.56
N TYR A 350 -18.52 -10.69 -8.04
CA TYR A 350 -17.34 -11.49 -7.67
C TYR A 350 -16.28 -11.52 -8.77
N VAL A 351 -15.07 -11.02 -8.45
CA VAL A 351 -13.87 -11.06 -9.31
C VAL A 351 -14.09 -10.42 -10.70
N LYS A 352 -15.04 -9.50 -10.85
CA LYS A 352 -15.32 -8.87 -12.16
C LYS A 352 -14.54 -7.58 -12.38
N ARG A 353 -14.29 -6.82 -11.30
CA ARG A 353 -13.58 -5.56 -11.41
C ARG A 353 -12.08 -5.80 -11.34
N LYS A 354 -11.36 -5.32 -12.34
CA LYS A 354 -9.90 -5.43 -12.46
C LYS A 354 -9.28 -4.10 -12.81
N GLY A 355 -8.03 -3.91 -12.53
CA GLY A 355 -7.27 -2.69 -12.86
C GLY A 355 -6.37 -2.25 -11.73
N ASP A 356 -5.68 -1.14 -11.95
CA ASP A 356 -4.73 -0.60 -10.98
C ASP A 356 -5.44 0.00 -9.76
N GLY A 357 -6.07 1.14 -9.88
CA GLY A 357 -6.71 1.88 -8.78
C GLY A 357 -8.01 1.27 -8.24
N VAL A 358 -8.23 -0.02 -8.45
CA VAL A 358 -9.48 -0.71 -8.11
C VAL A 358 -9.51 -1.09 -6.63
N ARG A 359 -10.63 -0.78 -5.98
CA ARG A 359 -11.02 -1.29 -4.66
C ARG A 359 -12.02 -2.42 -4.82
N ILE A 360 -12.07 -3.31 -3.84
CA ILE A 360 -13.01 -4.43 -3.88
C ILE A 360 -14.47 -3.94 -3.76
N ASP A 361 -15.36 -4.48 -4.58
CA ASP A 361 -16.80 -4.21 -4.53
C ASP A 361 -17.64 -5.50 -4.48
N TRP A 362 -17.05 -6.57 -3.99
CA TRP A 362 -17.70 -7.82 -3.67
C TRP A 362 -17.18 -8.36 -2.32
N GLY A 363 -17.86 -9.38 -1.78
CA GLY A 363 -17.58 -9.83 -0.43
C GLY A 363 -18.10 -8.86 0.62
N TYR A 364 -17.63 -8.98 1.84
CA TYR A 364 -18.19 -8.25 2.98
C TYR A 364 -17.11 -7.82 3.95
N ALA A 365 -17.19 -6.56 4.39
CA ALA A 365 -16.45 -6.04 5.53
C ALA A 365 -17.20 -6.39 6.82
N TYR A 366 -16.43 -6.68 7.89
CA TYR A 366 -16.97 -7.04 9.21
C TYR A 366 -16.29 -6.23 10.30
N LEU A 367 -17.10 -5.64 11.18
CA LEU A 367 -16.65 -5.14 12.48
C LEU A 367 -17.21 -6.09 13.54
N GLY A 368 -16.34 -6.75 14.33
CA GLY A 368 -16.74 -7.82 15.23
C GLY A 368 -16.17 -7.70 16.64
N SER A 369 -16.97 -8.08 17.63
CA SER A 369 -16.56 -8.16 19.04
C SER A 369 -17.27 -9.29 19.77
N ASN A 370 -16.71 -9.78 20.88
CA ASN A 370 -17.45 -10.68 21.77
C ASN A 370 -18.68 -9.97 22.33
N SER A 371 -19.78 -10.70 22.41
CA SER A 371 -21.00 -10.20 23.06
C SER A 371 -20.78 -10.08 24.57
N ALA A 372 -21.02 -8.90 25.12
CA ALA A 372 -20.91 -8.63 26.56
C ALA A 372 -21.86 -7.49 26.96
N PRO A 373 -22.35 -7.47 28.23
CA PRO A 373 -23.33 -6.49 28.65
C PRO A 373 -22.85 -5.02 28.59
N ASN A 374 -21.56 -4.80 28.59
CA ASN A 374 -20.93 -3.47 28.52
C ASN A 374 -20.49 -3.10 27.09
N LYS A 375 -20.78 -3.94 26.11
CA LYS A 375 -20.47 -3.72 24.70
C LYS A 375 -21.72 -3.69 23.85
N ASP A 376 -21.71 -2.89 22.80
CA ASP A 376 -22.77 -2.87 21.81
C ASP A 376 -22.21 -2.59 20.42
N LEU A 377 -22.83 -3.19 19.40
CA LEU A 377 -22.62 -2.94 18.00
C LEU A 377 -23.95 -2.53 17.36
N SER A 378 -23.96 -1.48 16.57
CA SER A 378 -25.18 -0.98 15.95
C SER A 378 -24.93 -0.31 14.61
N ILE A 379 -25.89 -0.45 13.70
CA ILE A 379 -25.99 0.24 12.43
C ILE A 379 -27.08 1.30 12.53
N GLY A 380 -26.79 2.50 12.10
CA GLY A 380 -27.77 3.57 12.13
C GLY A 380 -27.34 4.80 11.36
N ASN A 381 -28.22 5.82 11.35
CA ASN A 381 -27.89 7.08 10.72
C ASN A 381 -26.57 7.63 11.26
N TYR A 382 -25.72 8.06 10.35
CA TYR A 382 -24.34 8.48 10.64
C TYR A 382 -24.24 9.57 11.70
N TYR A 383 -25.09 10.60 11.62
CA TYR A 383 -25.05 11.75 12.53
C TYR A 383 -25.79 11.45 13.86
N ASP A 384 -26.93 10.80 13.79
CA ASP A 384 -27.74 10.49 14.97
C ASP A 384 -27.02 9.50 15.88
N MET A 385 -26.24 8.56 15.34
CA MET A 385 -25.41 7.63 16.09
C MET A 385 -24.41 8.37 16.98
N LYS A 386 -23.71 9.36 16.44
CA LYS A 386 -22.76 10.19 17.19
C LYS A 386 -23.46 11.04 18.24
N GLN A 387 -24.62 11.60 17.90
CA GLN A 387 -25.42 12.38 18.85
C GLN A 387 -25.87 11.55 20.05
N ALA A 388 -26.28 10.31 19.83
CA ALA A 388 -26.62 9.37 20.90
C ALA A 388 -25.43 9.09 21.80
N PHE A 389 -24.26 8.83 21.23
CA PHE A 389 -23.04 8.61 22.00
C PHE A 389 -22.58 9.87 22.78
N ILE A 390 -22.65 11.04 22.18
CA ILE A 390 -22.33 12.31 22.86
C ILE A 390 -23.23 12.50 24.09
N THR A 391 -24.53 12.29 23.90
CA THR A 391 -25.54 12.57 24.94
C THR A 391 -25.43 11.61 26.11
N ASN A 392 -25.34 10.32 25.87
CA ASN A 392 -25.49 9.31 26.91
C ASN A 392 -24.46 8.16 26.88
N GLY A 393 -23.47 8.20 25.98
CA GLY A 393 -22.44 7.16 25.83
C GLY A 393 -22.94 5.83 25.29
N LYS A 394 -24.08 5.83 24.58
CA LYS A 394 -24.73 4.65 24.03
C LYS A 394 -24.94 4.80 22.53
N LEU A 395 -25.07 3.67 21.84
CA LEU A 395 -25.49 3.65 20.45
C LEU A 395 -27.00 3.77 20.31
N LEU A 396 -27.46 4.13 19.12
CA LEU A 396 -28.86 3.98 18.73
C LEU A 396 -29.23 2.49 18.63
N PRO A 397 -30.51 2.13 18.77
CA PRO A 397 -31.01 0.81 18.43
C PRO A 397 -30.59 0.45 16.99
N ASN A 398 -30.17 -0.81 16.80
CA ASN A 398 -29.75 -1.28 15.52
C ASN A 398 -30.83 -1.20 14.44
N SER A 399 -30.52 -0.63 13.29
CA SER A 399 -31.34 -0.69 12.09
C SER A 399 -31.02 -1.97 11.33
N GLN A 400 -31.96 -2.87 11.20
CA GLN A 400 -31.80 -4.10 10.42
C GLN A 400 -31.83 -3.80 8.92
N ASP A 401 -31.04 -4.54 8.17
CA ASP A 401 -30.99 -4.49 6.70
C ASP A 401 -30.89 -3.05 6.15
N PHE A 402 -29.93 -2.29 6.70
CA PHE A 402 -29.76 -0.90 6.29
C PHE A 402 -29.23 -0.85 4.84
N ILE A 403 -30.07 -0.34 3.93
CA ILE A 403 -29.74 -0.19 2.52
C ILE A 403 -29.27 1.23 2.27
N THR A 404 -28.02 1.36 1.76
CA THR A 404 -27.45 2.61 1.29
C THR A 404 -27.59 2.68 -0.23
N ARG A 405 -28.07 3.81 -0.74
CA ARG A 405 -28.24 4.04 -2.20
C ARG A 405 -27.36 5.16 -2.74
N SER A 406 -26.78 5.92 -1.85
CA SER A 406 -25.89 7.05 -2.18
C SER A 406 -24.88 7.26 -1.07
N GLU A 407 -23.83 8.01 -1.36
CA GLU A 407 -22.83 8.39 -0.35
C GLU A 407 -23.45 9.15 0.84
N SER A 408 -24.50 9.95 0.61
CA SER A 408 -25.16 10.72 1.66
C SER A 408 -25.93 9.83 2.66
N ASP A 409 -26.38 8.66 2.23
CA ASP A 409 -27.13 7.71 3.05
C ASP A 409 -26.26 6.73 3.83
N MET A 410 -24.94 6.84 3.71
CA MET A 410 -23.97 5.91 4.30
C MET A 410 -24.16 5.85 5.82
N PRO A 411 -24.45 4.67 6.42
CA PRO A 411 -24.66 4.55 7.84
C PRO A 411 -23.36 4.53 8.62
N ALA A 412 -23.44 4.79 9.93
CA ALA A 412 -22.42 4.39 10.87
C ALA A 412 -22.58 2.89 11.18
N MET A 413 -21.47 2.15 11.11
CA MET A 413 -21.29 0.82 11.66
C MET A 413 -20.46 0.99 12.93
N ALA A 414 -21.13 1.13 14.07
CA ALA A 414 -20.52 1.61 15.30
C ALA A 414 -20.40 0.52 16.37
N TYR A 415 -19.28 0.55 17.07
CA TYR A 415 -18.99 -0.21 18.28
C TYR A 415 -18.86 0.74 19.46
N THR A 416 -19.37 0.35 20.64
CA THR A 416 -19.08 1.02 21.91
C THR A 416 -18.78 0.02 23.00
N GLU A 417 -17.87 0.39 23.91
CA GLU A 417 -17.66 -0.32 25.17
C GLU A 417 -17.73 0.66 26.35
N ASN A 418 -18.59 0.35 27.31
CA ASN A 418 -18.64 1.08 28.58
C ASN A 418 -17.61 0.48 29.53
N LEU A 419 -16.49 1.16 29.71
CA LEU A 419 -15.43 0.78 30.67
C LEU A 419 -15.83 1.09 32.13
N GLY A 420 -16.87 1.90 32.34
CA GLY A 420 -17.29 2.37 33.66
C GLY A 420 -16.22 3.23 34.32
N LYS A 421 -16.04 3.06 35.63
CA LYS A 421 -15.02 3.83 36.38
C LYS A 421 -13.62 3.30 36.07
N VAL A 422 -12.78 4.16 35.51
CA VAL A 422 -11.38 3.90 35.16
C VAL A 422 -10.48 4.69 36.10
N ASP A 423 -9.52 4.02 36.71
CA ASP A 423 -8.49 4.58 37.59
C ASP A 423 -7.10 4.53 36.95
N ASN A 424 -6.04 4.67 37.76
CA ASN A 424 -4.66 4.63 37.29
C ASN A 424 -4.15 3.20 36.93
N GLN A 425 -4.87 2.13 37.33
CA GLN A 425 -4.57 0.77 36.87
C GLN A 425 -5.03 0.58 35.41
N GLY A 426 -6.10 1.28 35.05
CA GLY A 426 -6.63 1.30 33.71
C GLY A 426 -7.53 0.12 33.38
N LYS A 427 -8.23 0.27 32.26
CA LYS A 427 -9.05 -0.79 31.63
C LYS A 427 -8.78 -0.85 30.16
N SER A 428 -8.87 -2.04 29.58
CA SER A 428 -8.56 -2.31 28.19
C SER A 428 -9.66 -3.12 27.51
N GLY A 429 -9.73 -2.98 26.19
CA GLY A 429 -10.61 -3.75 25.33
C GLY A 429 -10.07 -3.77 23.90
N TYR A 430 -10.80 -4.39 23.02
CA TYR A 430 -10.52 -4.42 21.59
C TYR A 430 -11.75 -4.71 20.77
N VAL A 431 -11.69 -4.33 19.51
CA VAL A 431 -12.62 -4.70 18.45
C VAL A 431 -11.83 -5.20 17.25
N MET A 432 -12.41 -6.07 16.45
CA MET A 432 -11.78 -6.67 15.29
C MET A 432 -12.42 -6.16 14.00
N LEU A 433 -11.59 -5.88 12.99
CA LEU A 433 -12.01 -5.55 11.64
C LEU A 433 -11.53 -6.63 10.69
N GLY A 434 -12.42 -7.15 9.84
CA GLY A 434 -12.07 -8.18 8.88
C GLY A 434 -12.81 -8.06 7.56
N TYR A 435 -12.42 -8.88 6.59
CA TYR A 435 -13.02 -8.91 5.27
C TYR A 435 -13.12 -10.34 4.74
N ASP A 436 -14.28 -10.74 4.23
CA ASP A 436 -14.44 -11.98 3.47
C ASP A 436 -14.68 -11.65 2.00
N ASP A 437 -13.69 -11.89 1.17
CA ASP A 437 -13.76 -11.64 -0.27
C ASP A 437 -14.46 -12.75 -1.07
N ILE A 438 -14.92 -13.81 -0.40
CA ILE A 438 -15.64 -14.97 -0.94
C ILE A 438 -14.82 -15.74 -1.96
N TYR A 439 -14.51 -15.11 -3.07
CA TYR A 439 -13.52 -15.54 -4.08
C TYR A 439 -12.49 -14.43 -4.22
N SER A 440 -11.23 -14.79 -4.11
CA SER A 440 -10.13 -13.83 -4.07
C SER A 440 -9.60 -13.49 -5.46
N ILE A 441 -9.37 -14.51 -6.28
CA ILE A 441 -8.68 -14.42 -7.56
C ILE A 441 -9.31 -15.41 -8.56
N GLU A 442 -9.35 -15.03 -9.83
CA GLU A 442 -9.55 -15.95 -10.95
C GLU A 442 -8.16 -16.38 -11.44
N TYR A 443 -7.86 -17.66 -11.31
CA TYR A 443 -6.59 -18.28 -11.70
C TYR A 443 -6.85 -19.26 -12.84
N PHE A 444 -6.36 -18.95 -14.02
CA PHE A 444 -6.59 -19.70 -15.27
C PHE A 444 -8.05 -20.14 -15.44
N TYR A 445 -8.96 -19.15 -15.36
CA TYR A 445 -10.41 -19.28 -15.52
C TYR A 445 -11.15 -20.00 -14.39
N GLU A 446 -10.47 -20.31 -13.29
CA GLU A 446 -11.08 -20.88 -12.09
C GLU A 446 -11.06 -19.86 -10.93
N ARG A 447 -12.20 -19.61 -10.30
CA ARG A 447 -12.27 -18.76 -9.11
C ARG A 447 -11.71 -19.49 -7.91
N ARG A 448 -10.73 -18.89 -7.26
CA ARG A 448 -10.06 -19.42 -6.10
C ARG A 448 -10.38 -18.61 -4.84
N MET A 449 -10.52 -19.32 -3.72
CA MET A 449 -10.70 -18.73 -2.40
C MET A 449 -9.33 -18.45 -1.77
N ALA A 450 -9.30 -17.55 -0.80
CA ALA A 450 -8.12 -17.32 0.03
C ALA A 450 -7.71 -18.60 0.78
N TYR A 451 -6.42 -18.73 1.09
CA TYR A 451 -5.84 -19.90 1.75
C TYR A 451 -6.55 -20.24 3.07
N TRP A 452 -6.78 -19.28 3.95
CA TRP A 452 -7.41 -19.45 5.26
C TRP A 452 -8.80 -20.11 5.22
N LYS A 453 -9.47 -20.05 4.08
CA LYS A 453 -10.82 -20.64 3.91
C LYS A 453 -10.78 -22.16 3.73
N HIS A 454 -9.58 -22.75 3.47
CA HIS A 454 -9.42 -24.18 3.23
C HIS A 454 -10.49 -24.76 2.29
N ASN A 455 -10.62 -24.14 1.11
CA ASN A 455 -11.65 -24.45 0.11
C ASN A 455 -13.09 -24.36 0.65
N GLY A 456 -13.38 -23.40 1.51
CA GLY A 456 -14.70 -23.13 2.07
C GLY A 456 -15.05 -23.93 3.32
N GLN A 457 -14.12 -24.67 3.89
CA GLN A 457 -14.33 -25.39 5.16
C GLN A 457 -14.31 -24.44 6.37
N VAL A 458 -13.69 -23.28 6.25
CA VAL A 458 -13.59 -22.25 7.30
C VAL A 458 -14.40 -21.03 6.87
N SER A 459 -15.38 -20.67 7.68
CA SER A 459 -16.14 -19.44 7.49
C SER A 459 -15.45 -18.25 8.15
N ILE A 460 -15.85 -17.04 7.76
CA ILE A 460 -15.34 -15.81 8.42
C ILE A 460 -15.70 -15.79 9.92
N PHE A 461 -16.82 -16.36 10.32
CA PHE A 461 -17.20 -16.46 11.74
C PHE A 461 -16.25 -17.38 12.51
N ASP A 462 -15.88 -18.53 11.95
CA ASP A 462 -14.86 -19.42 12.54
C ASP A 462 -13.52 -18.71 12.67
N ALA A 463 -13.15 -17.90 11.68
CA ALA A 463 -11.91 -17.12 11.70
C ALA A 463 -11.93 -16.05 12.82
N PHE A 464 -13.03 -15.33 12.99
CA PHE A 464 -13.22 -14.37 14.10
C PHE A 464 -13.19 -15.04 15.46
N GLU A 465 -13.84 -16.21 15.63
CA GLU A 465 -13.81 -16.96 16.88
C GLU A 465 -12.39 -17.40 17.24
N ARG A 466 -11.63 -17.91 16.27
CA ARG A 466 -10.19 -18.24 16.44
C ARG A 466 -9.38 -17.01 16.81
N ALA A 467 -9.61 -15.90 16.12
CA ALA A 467 -8.94 -14.63 16.36
C ALA A 467 -9.20 -14.11 17.78
N GLN A 468 -10.44 -14.19 18.24
CA GLN A 468 -10.82 -13.84 19.62
C GLN A 468 -10.15 -14.76 20.64
N ALA A 469 -10.20 -16.07 20.44
CA ALA A 469 -9.64 -17.04 21.37
C ALA A 469 -8.11 -16.92 21.49
N SER A 470 -7.44 -16.59 20.40
CA SER A 470 -5.98 -16.46 20.36
C SER A 470 -5.45 -15.07 20.74
N TYR A 471 -6.33 -14.07 20.92
CA TYR A 471 -5.93 -12.66 21.10
C TYR A 471 -4.78 -12.46 22.11
N PRO A 472 -4.83 -12.97 23.37
CA PRO A 472 -3.77 -12.70 24.35
C PRO A 472 -2.41 -13.31 23.96
N SER A 473 -2.41 -14.49 23.37
CA SER A 473 -1.19 -15.16 22.91
C SER A 473 -0.65 -14.52 21.63
N LEU A 474 -1.53 -14.15 20.72
CA LEU A 474 -1.19 -13.53 19.46
C LEU A 474 -0.55 -12.14 19.64
N MET A 475 -1.09 -11.31 20.53
CA MET A 475 -0.47 -10.02 20.86
C MET A 475 0.96 -10.19 21.39
N LYS A 476 1.22 -11.23 22.19
CA LYS A 476 2.57 -11.55 22.68
C LYS A 476 3.48 -12.02 21.53
N ARG A 477 2.98 -12.88 20.61
CA ARG A 477 3.75 -13.35 19.44
C ARG A 477 4.13 -12.18 18.53
N CYS A 478 3.17 -11.33 18.17
CA CYS A 478 3.43 -10.13 17.35
C CYS A 478 4.49 -9.25 17.98
N ARG A 479 4.35 -8.94 19.26
CA ARG A 479 5.33 -8.13 19.98
C ARG A 479 6.72 -8.75 20.02
N ALA A 480 6.82 -10.06 20.30
CA ALA A 480 8.10 -10.76 20.32
C ALA A 480 8.76 -10.74 18.92
N PHE A 481 7.97 -10.95 17.87
CA PHE A 481 8.45 -10.85 16.51
C PHE A 481 8.95 -9.44 16.18
N ASP A 482 8.18 -8.42 16.51
CA ASP A 482 8.56 -7.02 16.28
C ASP A 482 9.87 -6.67 17.00
N GLN A 483 10.03 -7.10 18.26
CA GLN A 483 11.26 -6.89 19.01
C GLN A 483 12.46 -7.62 18.39
N GLN A 484 12.26 -8.86 17.96
CA GLN A 484 13.32 -9.65 17.33
C GLN A 484 13.75 -9.05 16.00
N LEU A 485 12.80 -8.70 15.12
CA LEU A 485 13.11 -8.08 13.83
C LEU A 485 13.86 -6.76 14.03
N MET A 486 13.41 -5.90 14.94
CA MET A 486 14.08 -4.64 15.23
C MET A 486 15.52 -4.86 15.73
N ALA A 487 15.72 -5.83 16.62
CA ALA A 487 17.06 -6.14 17.13
C ALA A 487 18.00 -6.70 16.04
N ASP A 488 17.51 -7.63 15.22
CA ASP A 488 18.27 -8.20 14.11
C ASP A 488 18.62 -7.14 13.06
N ALA A 489 17.67 -6.28 12.72
CA ALA A 489 17.86 -5.21 11.75
C ALA A 489 18.83 -4.13 12.27
N GLU A 490 18.72 -3.77 13.54
CA GLU A 490 19.63 -2.80 14.18
C GLU A 490 21.06 -3.34 14.24
N LYS A 491 21.21 -4.62 14.54
CA LYS A 491 22.52 -5.32 14.49
C LYS A 491 23.09 -5.34 13.08
N ALA A 492 22.25 -5.58 12.07
CA ALA A 492 22.67 -5.71 10.67
C ALA A 492 23.03 -4.37 10.02
N GLY A 493 22.27 -3.31 10.29
CA GLY A 493 22.39 -2.06 9.54
C GLY A 493 22.10 -0.79 10.36
N GLY A 494 22.07 -0.87 11.71
CA GLY A 494 21.85 0.25 12.59
C GLY A 494 20.38 0.68 12.73
N ARG A 495 20.13 1.63 13.64
CA ARG A 495 18.78 2.04 14.06
C ARG A 495 17.91 2.56 12.92
N LYS A 496 18.42 3.45 12.08
CA LYS A 496 17.68 4.00 10.93
C LYS A 496 17.26 2.92 9.95
N TYR A 497 18.12 1.96 9.69
CA TYR A 497 17.81 0.80 8.87
C TYR A 497 16.69 -0.04 9.50
N ALA A 498 16.75 -0.31 10.80
CA ALA A 498 15.70 -1.05 11.50
C ALA A 498 14.33 -0.37 11.41
N GLU A 499 14.26 0.95 11.55
CA GLU A 499 13.02 1.73 11.43
C GLU A 499 12.46 1.70 9.99
N LEU A 500 13.33 1.72 8.99
CA LEU A 500 12.90 1.53 7.59
C LEU A 500 12.33 0.12 7.36
N LEU A 501 12.92 -0.93 7.95
CA LEU A 501 12.38 -2.29 7.85
C LEU A 501 11.03 -2.41 8.56
N ALA A 502 10.87 -1.81 9.74
CA ALA A 502 9.59 -1.79 10.45
C ALA A 502 8.48 -1.14 9.61
N LEU A 503 8.78 -0.02 8.94
CA LEU A 503 7.85 0.66 8.06
C LEU A 503 7.42 -0.21 6.86
N THR A 504 8.34 -0.97 6.28
CA THR A 504 8.15 -1.67 5.00
C THR A 504 7.64 -3.10 5.15
N TYR A 505 7.64 -3.69 6.34
CA TYR A 505 7.22 -5.07 6.58
C TYR A 505 5.79 -5.34 6.12
N ARG A 506 4.82 -4.70 6.78
CA ARG A 506 3.39 -4.84 6.41
C ARG A 506 3.12 -4.37 4.99
N HIS A 507 3.80 -3.33 4.58
CA HIS A 507 3.66 -2.74 3.25
C HIS A 507 3.92 -3.77 2.14
N SER A 508 5.04 -4.51 2.21
CA SER A 508 5.36 -5.52 1.19
C SER A 508 4.34 -6.66 1.19
N ILE A 509 3.98 -7.18 2.37
CA ILE A 509 3.09 -8.34 2.51
C ILE A 509 1.68 -8.02 2.00
N THR A 510 1.14 -6.84 2.32
CA THR A 510 -0.22 -6.45 1.94
C THR A 510 -0.44 -6.24 0.44
N ALA A 511 0.62 -6.23 -0.35
CA ALA A 511 0.50 -6.23 -1.80
C ALA A 511 0.25 -7.64 -2.39
N HIS A 512 0.06 -8.66 -1.56
CA HIS A 512 -0.09 -10.06 -1.98
C HIS A 512 -1.40 -10.68 -1.49
N LYS A 513 -1.79 -11.76 -2.17
CA LYS A 513 -2.88 -12.65 -1.75
C LYS A 513 -2.41 -14.09 -1.74
N LEU A 514 -2.59 -14.78 -0.60
CA LEU A 514 -2.23 -16.19 -0.43
C LEU A 514 -3.44 -17.08 -0.73
N LEU A 515 -3.25 -18.03 -1.61
CA LEU A 515 -4.24 -19.05 -2.00
C LEU A 515 -3.54 -20.32 -2.44
N THR A 516 -4.29 -21.32 -2.90
CA THR A 516 -3.77 -22.54 -3.53
C THR A 516 -4.39 -22.75 -4.89
N ASP A 517 -3.64 -23.40 -5.79
CA ASP A 517 -4.21 -23.98 -6.99
C ASP A 517 -5.07 -25.23 -6.68
N LYS A 518 -5.57 -25.89 -7.70
CA LYS A 518 -6.40 -27.09 -7.54
C LYS A 518 -5.61 -28.33 -7.08
N GLU A 519 -4.32 -28.35 -7.30
CA GLU A 519 -3.39 -29.38 -6.86
C GLU A 519 -2.88 -29.16 -5.42
N GLY A 520 -3.20 -28.00 -4.82
CA GLY A 520 -2.78 -27.63 -3.47
C GLY A 520 -1.42 -26.92 -3.42
N ASN A 521 -0.83 -26.54 -4.55
CA ASN A 521 0.38 -25.73 -4.56
C ASN A 521 0.09 -24.33 -4.07
N LEU A 522 0.99 -23.76 -3.27
CA LEU A 522 0.84 -22.38 -2.82
C LEU A 522 0.94 -21.38 -3.99
N LEU A 523 0.08 -20.39 -3.93
CA LEU A 523 0.10 -19.23 -4.80
C LEU A 523 0.09 -17.98 -3.91
N PHE A 524 1.13 -17.17 -3.98
CA PHE A 524 1.23 -15.92 -3.25
C PHE A 524 1.37 -14.78 -4.25
N LEU A 525 0.22 -14.38 -4.79
CA LEU A 525 0.15 -13.53 -5.98
C LEU A 525 0.12 -12.06 -5.60
N SER A 526 1.07 -11.30 -6.14
CA SER A 526 1.16 -9.86 -5.94
C SER A 526 0.18 -9.10 -6.82
N LYS A 527 -0.21 -7.90 -6.37
CA LYS A 527 -0.78 -6.85 -7.21
C LYS A 527 0.27 -5.76 -7.41
N GLU A 528 0.52 -5.38 -8.63
CA GLU A 528 1.32 -4.21 -8.94
C GLU A 528 0.49 -2.94 -8.69
N ASN A 529 0.53 -2.47 -7.44
CA ASN A 529 -0.23 -1.31 -6.99
C ASN A 529 0.32 -0.02 -7.58
N HIS A 530 -0.56 0.86 -8.00
CA HIS A 530 -0.27 2.21 -8.47
C HIS A 530 0.83 2.25 -9.54
N SER A 531 0.65 1.44 -10.56
CA SER A 531 1.51 1.33 -11.74
C SER A 531 0.64 0.90 -12.92
N ASN A 532 0.52 -0.43 -13.18
CA ASN A 532 -0.31 -0.96 -14.25
C ASN A 532 -1.41 -1.93 -13.74
N GLY A 533 -1.35 -2.34 -12.49
CA GLY A 533 -2.30 -3.25 -11.86
C GLY A 533 -2.12 -4.72 -12.27
N CYS A 534 -1.00 -5.11 -12.84
CA CYS A 534 -0.71 -6.50 -13.18
C CYS A 534 -0.73 -7.40 -11.95
N ILE A 535 -1.07 -8.68 -12.17
CA ILE A 535 -1.03 -9.71 -11.14
C ILE A 535 0.22 -10.57 -11.32
N ASN A 536 0.94 -10.75 -10.19
CA ASN A 536 2.13 -11.58 -10.08
C ASN A 536 3.23 -11.21 -11.09
N THR A 537 3.49 -9.92 -11.20
CA THR A 537 4.57 -9.36 -12.02
C THR A 537 5.92 -9.86 -11.53
N VAL A 538 6.71 -10.45 -12.42
CA VAL A 538 7.96 -11.13 -12.07
C VAL A 538 9.04 -10.14 -11.66
N ASP A 539 9.13 -8.99 -12.32
CA ASP A 539 10.08 -7.93 -11.98
C ASP A 539 9.69 -7.14 -10.70
N LEU A 540 8.49 -7.37 -10.13
CA LEU A 540 8.15 -6.97 -8.75
C LEU A 540 8.47 -8.06 -7.73
N THR A 541 8.30 -9.32 -8.09
CA THR A 541 8.68 -10.47 -7.26
C THR A 541 10.15 -10.44 -6.92
N TYR A 542 11.00 -10.13 -7.89
CA TYR A 542 12.45 -10.09 -7.74
C TYR A 542 12.94 -9.09 -6.68
N PRO A 543 12.61 -7.80 -6.72
CA PRO A 543 13.01 -6.88 -5.66
C PRO A 543 12.37 -7.19 -4.30
N SER A 544 11.19 -7.80 -4.26
CA SER A 544 10.50 -8.17 -3.01
C SER A 544 11.15 -9.35 -2.28
N ALA A 545 11.89 -10.17 -2.99
CA ALA A 545 12.37 -11.48 -2.53
C ALA A 545 13.12 -11.49 -1.18
N PRO A 546 14.00 -10.55 -0.83
CA PRO A 546 14.77 -10.60 0.40
C PRO A 546 13.94 -10.80 1.65
N LEU A 547 12.79 -10.13 1.78
CA LEU A 547 11.90 -10.29 2.93
C LEU A 547 11.42 -11.73 3.09
N TYR A 548 10.95 -12.33 2.02
CA TYR A 548 10.35 -13.67 2.04
C TYR A 548 11.39 -14.78 2.15
N LEU A 549 12.55 -14.58 1.56
CA LEU A 549 13.69 -15.50 1.70
C LEU A 549 14.15 -15.64 3.16
N ILE A 550 14.07 -14.56 3.95
CA ILE A 550 14.44 -14.58 5.37
C ILE A 550 13.40 -15.34 6.20
N TYR A 551 12.11 -15.06 5.99
CA TYR A 551 11.07 -15.45 6.93
C TYR A 551 10.27 -16.68 6.50
N ASN A 552 10.07 -16.89 5.20
CA ASN A 552 9.36 -18.09 4.71
C ASN A 552 9.58 -18.32 3.20
N THR A 553 10.48 -19.21 2.85
CA THR A 553 10.77 -19.60 1.45
C THR A 553 9.56 -20.21 0.73
N GLU A 554 8.59 -20.81 1.45
CA GLU A 554 7.37 -21.34 0.83
C GLU A 554 6.50 -20.22 0.21
N LEU A 555 6.44 -19.05 0.83
CA LEU A 555 5.78 -17.88 0.24
C LEU A 555 6.51 -17.44 -1.04
N MET A 556 7.84 -17.48 -1.03
CA MET A 556 8.63 -17.17 -2.22
C MET A 556 8.36 -18.16 -3.36
N LYS A 557 8.30 -19.47 -3.05
CA LYS A 557 7.88 -20.50 -4.02
C LYS A 557 6.46 -20.23 -4.54
N GLY A 558 5.56 -19.78 -3.66
CA GLY A 558 4.19 -19.40 -4.00
C GLY A 558 4.12 -18.28 -5.05
N MET A 559 5.08 -17.36 -5.07
CA MET A 559 5.18 -16.33 -6.11
C MET A 559 5.66 -16.90 -7.45
N LEU A 560 6.54 -17.92 -7.42
CA LEU A 560 7.14 -18.49 -8.62
C LEU A 560 6.29 -19.60 -9.26
N ASN A 561 5.55 -20.37 -8.45
CA ASN A 561 4.80 -21.55 -8.91
C ASN A 561 3.88 -21.26 -10.10
N SER A 562 3.21 -20.11 -10.08
CA SER A 562 2.27 -19.72 -11.13
C SER A 562 2.96 -19.38 -12.45
N ILE A 563 4.17 -18.82 -12.42
CA ILE A 563 4.96 -18.52 -13.61
C ILE A 563 5.53 -19.81 -14.22
N PHE A 564 6.03 -20.72 -13.38
CA PHE A 564 6.42 -22.05 -13.85
C PHE A 564 5.24 -22.80 -14.47
N TYR A 565 4.09 -22.83 -13.78
CA TYR A 565 2.87 -23.45 -14.34
C TYR A 565 2.50 -22.86 -15.70
N TYR A 566 2.51 -21.53 -15.83
CA TYR A 566 2.17 -20.86 -17.10
C TYR A 566 3.16 -21.25 -18.20
N SER A 567 4.45 -21.27 -17.90
CA SER A 567 5.51 -21.64 -18.85
C SER A 567 5.44 -23.12 -19.30
N GLU A 568 5.02 -24.05 -18.40
CA GLU A 568 4.94 -25.50 -18.70
C GLU A 568 3.57 -25.95 -19.21
N SER A 569 2.54 -25.09 -19.12
CA SER A 569 1.16 -25.45 -19.49
C SER A 569 0.89 -25.48 -20.98
N GLY A 570 1.85 -25.11 -21.82
CA GLY A 570 1.67 -24.95 -23.27
C GLY A 570 0.96 -23.66 -23.69
N ARG A 571 0.58 -22.79 -22.72
CA ARG A 571 -0.02 -21.48 -23.00
C ARG A 571 1.03 -20.40 -23.26
N TRP A 572 2.26 -20.61 -22.81
CA TRP A 572 3.42 -19.75 -23.03
C TRP A 572 4.51 -20.53 -23.74
N ASN A 573 4.85 -20.15 -24.98
CA ASN A 573 5.75 -20.93 -25.84
C ASN A 573 7.08 -20.22 -26.13
N LYS A 574 7.42 -19.16 -25.35
CA LYS A 574 8.68 -18.43 -25.52
C LYS A 574 9.79 -19.05 -24.65
N PRO A 575 11.06 -18.92 -25.06
CA PRO A 575 12.18 -19.51 -24.33
C PRO A 575 12.61 -18.71 -23.08
N TYR A 576 11.71 -17.87 -22.56
CA TYR A 576 11.87 -17.04 -21.37
C TYR A 576 10.51 -16.92 -20.65
N PRO A 577 10.48 -16.52 -19.36
CA PRO A 577 9.23 -16.38 -18.61
C PRO A 577 8.36 -15.23 -19.10
N ALA A 578 7.09 -15.27 -18.75
CA ALA A 578 6.17 -14.16 -18.92
C ALA A 578 6.45 -13.06 -17.87
N HIS A 579 6.13 -11.81 -18.19
CA HIS A 579 6.22 -10.68 -17.29
C HIS A 579 5.19 -10.77 -16.14
N ASP A 580 3.95 -11.14 -16.44
CA ASP A 580 2.82 -11.18 -15.50
C ASP A 580 1.84 -12.29 -15.86
N LEU A 581 0.76 -12.41 -15.09
CA LEU A 581 -0.32 -13.35 -15.36
C LEU A 581 -1.66 -12.67 -15.71
N GLY A 582 -1.68 -11.36 -15.92
CA GLY A 582 -2.89 -10.62 -16.24
C GLY A 582 -3.07 -9.36 -15.40
N THR A 583 -4.29 -8.89 -15.27
CA THR A 583 -4.64 -7.73 -14.45
C THR A 583 -5.37 -8.17 -13.18
N TYR A 584 -4.86 -7.80 -12.01
CA TYR A 584 -5.42 -8.19 -10.71
C TYR A 584 -6.92 -7.85 -10.60
N PRO A 585 -7.80 -8.77 -10.17
CA PRO A 585 -7.53 -10.10 -9.59
C PRO A 585 -7.65 -11.27 -10.60
N ILE A 586 -7.45 -11.04 -11.89
CA ILE A 586 -7.61 -12.04 -12.96
C ILE A 586 -6.24 -12.47 -13.47
N ALA A 587 -5.86 -13.71 -13.17
CA ALA A 587 -4.58 -14.33 -13.53
C ALA A 587 -4.78 -15.40 -14.61
N ASN A 588 -5.00 -14.99 -15.86
CA ASN A 588 -5.29 -15.89 -16.99
C ASN A 588 -4.19 -15.92 -18.07
N GLY A 589 -3.07 -15.23 -17.85
CA GLY A 589 -1.94 -15.10 -18.75
C GLY A 589 -1.51 -13.66 -18.96
N GLN A 590 -0.29 -13.44 -19.43
CA GLN A 590 0.32 -12.12 -19.60
C GLN A 590 -0.58 -11.15 -20.35
N LEU A 591 -0.71 -9.94 -19.83
CA LEU A 591 -1.38 -8.81 -20.49
C LEU A 591 -0.44 -7.62 -20.71
N TYR A 592 0.71 -7.55 -20.08
CA TYR A 592 1.68 -6.51 -20.38
C TYR A 592 2.05 -6.54 -21.88
N GLY A 593 2.10 -5.36 -22.50
CA GLY A 593 2.18 -5.26 -23.96
C GLY A 593 3.50 -5.68 -24.57
N GLU A 594 4.54 -5.84 -23.74
CA GLU A 594 5.90 -6.12 -24.17
C GLU A 594 6.54 -7.23 -23.34
N ASP A 595 7.47 -7.95 -23.96
CA ASP A 595 8.26 -8.95 -23.26
C ASP A 595 9.54 -8.32 -22.69
N MET A 596 9.96 -8.83 -21.54
CA MET A 596 11.24 -8.49 -20.92
C MET A 596 12.13 -9.74 -20.77
N PRO A 597 12.60 -10.32 -21.88
CA PRO A 597 13.11 -11.70 -21.90
C PRO A 597 14.32 -11.93 -21.01
N ILE A 598 15.27 -11.03 -20.99
CA ILE A 598 16.48 -11.15 -20.14
C ILE A 598 16.16 -10.80 -18.68
N GLU A 599 15.31 -9.80 -18.48
CA GLU A 599 14.85 -9.39 -17.15
C GLU A 599 14.20 -10.55 -16.42
N GLU A 600 13.17 -11.16 -17.03
CA GLU A 600 12.37 -12.15 -16.36
C GLU A 600 13.05 -13.51 -16.24
N ALA A 601 13.86 -13.90 -17.23
CA ALA A 601 14.68 -15.09 -17.13
C ALA A 601 15.73 -14.96 -16.00
N GLY A 602 16.36 -13.79 -15.91
CA GLY A 602 17.29 -13.45 -14.84
C GLY A 602 16.61 -13.50 -13.47
N ASN A 603 15.45 -12.86 -13.33
CA ASN A 603 14.66 -12.80 -12.09
C ASN A 603 14.30 -14.20 -11.59
N MET A 604 13.69 -15.01 -12.46
CA MET A 604 13.21 -16.34 -12.08
C MET A 604 14.35 -17.28 -11.66
N ILE A 605 15.47 -17.26 -12.40
CA ILE A 605 16.63 -18.10 -12.07
C ILE A 605 17.27 -17.61 -10.76
N LEU A 606 17.50 -16.32 -10.58
CA LEU A 606 18.14 -15.77 -9.39
C LEU A 606 17.33 -16.03 -8.12
N VAL A 607 16.01 -15.82 -8.16
CA VAL A 607 15.16 -16.08 -7.00
C VAL A 607 15.09 -17.58 -6.71
N THR A 608 15.03 -18.47 -7.73
CA THR A 608 15.09 -19.92 -7.54
C THR A 608 16.43 -20.36 -6.92
N THR A 609 17.53 -19.74 -7.37
CA THR A 609 18.86 -19.95 -6.76
C THR A 609 18.87 -19.51 -5.29
N ALA A 610 18.30 -18.34 -5.00
CA ALA A 610 18.25 -17.82 -3.63
C ALA A 610 17.43 -18.73 -2.71
N ILE A 611 16.30 -19.26 -3.16
CA ILE A 611 15.52 -20.28 -2.44
C ILE A 611 16.40 -21.51 -2.16
N SER A 612 17.12 -21.99 -3.17
CA SER A 612 17.98 -23.17 -3.04
C SER A 612 19.10 -22.95 -2.03
N MET A 613 19.69 -21.76 -2.02
CA MET A 613 20.73 -21.38 -1.04
C MET A 613 20.16 -21.31 0.39
N MET A 614 19.01 -20.69 0.56
CA MET A 614 18.35 -20.57 1.88
C MET A 614 17.92 -21.92 2.43
N GLU A 615 17.54 -22.86 1.59
CA GLU A 615 17.13 -24.20 1.98
C GLU A 615 18.29 -25.22 2.07
N GLY A 616 19.48 -24.83 1.58
CA GLY A 616 20.65 -25.70 1.51
C GLY A 616 20.50 -26.87 0.53
N ASN A 617 19.53 -26.80 -0.37
CA ASN A 617 19.27 -27.82 -1.40
C ASN A 617 18.53 -27.23 -2.60
N ALA A 618 18.66 -27.86 -3.77
CA ALA A 618 18.00 -27.44 -4.99
C ALA A 618 16.76 -28.31 -5.34
N ASN A 619 16.06 -28.88 -4.36
CA ASN A 619 14.90 -29.74 -4.59
C ASN A 619 13.76 -28.99 -5.30
N TYR A 620 13.53 -27.73 -4.97
CA TYR A 620 12.55 -26.92 -5.67
C TYR A 620 12.94 -26.71 -7.13
N ALA A 621 14.17 -26.31 -7.41
CA ALA A 621 14.69 -26.14 -8.77
C ALA A 621 14.63 -27.42 -9.60
N SER A 622 14.83 -28.58 -8.98
CA SER A 622 14.80 -29.87 -9.68
C SER A 622 13.44 -30.19 -10.33
N LYS A 623 12.35 -29.64 -9.77
CA LYS A 623 10.99 -29.82 -10.33
C LYS A 623 10.82 -29.13 -11.68
N TYR A 624 11.55 -28.04 -11.90
CA TYR A 624 11.44 -27.17 -13.06
C TYR A 624 12.75 -27.12 -13.87
N TRP A 625 13.56 -28.19 -13.79
CA TRP A 625 14.93 -28.16 -14.28
C TRP A 625 15.02 -27.89 -15.78
N GLU A 626 14.15 -28.47 -16.59
CA GLU A 626 14.15 -28.28 -18.05
C GLU A 626 13.76 -26.83 -18.40
N THR A 627 12.81 -26.28 -17.72
CA THR A 627 12.38 -24.89 -17.90
C THR A 627 13.51 -23.93 -17.51
N LEU A 628 14.13 -24.14 -16.35
CA LEU A 628 15.30 -23.36 -15.91
C LEU A 628 16.48 -23.51 -16.88
N SER A 629 16.71 -24.69 -17.44
CA SER A 629 17.75 -24.94 -18.44
C SER A 629 17.50 -24.14 -19.71
N THR A 630 16.24 -24.08 -20.17
CA THR A 630 15.85 -23.30 -21.34
C THR A 630 16.14 -21.82 -21.11
N TRP A 631 15.74 -21.28 -19.98
CA TRP A 631 15.98 -19.86 -19.66
C TRP A 631 17.47 -19.54 -19.48
N ALA A 632 18.25 -20.44 -18.83
CA ALA A 632 19.69 -20.26 -18.66
C ALA A 632 20.45 -20.27 -20.00
N ASN A 633 20.04 -21.15 -20.93
CA ASN A 633 20.61 -21.16 -22.29
C ASN A 633 20.26 -19.90 -23.06
N TYR A 634 19.01 -19.41 -22.94
CA TYR A 634 18.61 -18.14 -23.53
C TYR A 634 19.48 -16.98 -23.05
N LEU A 635 19.77 -16.93 -21.72
CA LEU A 635 20.66 -15.91 -21.15
C LEU A 635 22.13 -16.03 -21.63
N ILE A 636 22.64 -17.25 -21.87
CA ILE A 636 23.98 -17.45 -22.43
C ILE A 636 24.08 -16.84 -23.83
N GLU A 637 23.04 -17.00 -24.64
CA GLU A 637 23.00 -16.52 -26.03
C GLU A 637 22.76 -15.02 -26.15
N ASN A 638 21.94 -14.43 -25.26
CA ASN A 638 21.41 -13.08 -25.44
C ASN A 638 21.79 -12.12 -24.30
N GLY A 639 22.29 -12.62 -23.16
CA GLY A 639 22.38 -11.83 -21.91
C GLY A 639 23.61 -10.95 -21.77
N LEU A 640 24.70 -11.22 -22.48
CA LEU A 640 25.93 -10.42 -22.35
C LEU A 640 25.75 -9.00 -22.92
N ASP A 641 25.14 -8.90 -24.09
CA ASP A 641 24.89 -7.62 -24.74
C ASP A 641 23.39 -7.54 -25.10
N PRO A 642 22.55 -7.10 -24.15
CA PRO A 642 21.10 -7.10 -24.34
C PRO A 642 20.64 -6.25 -25.52
N GLU A 643 19.77 -6.81 -26.38
CA GLU A 643 19.06 -6.05 -27.38
C GLU A 643 18.15 -4.99 -26.77
N ASN A 644 17.57 -4.11 -27.60
CA ASN A 644 16.66 -3.06 -27.17
C ASN A 644 15.40 -3.63 -26.56
N GLN A 645 15.27 -3.56 -25.23
CA GLN A 645 14.16 -4.07 -24.45
C GLN A 645 13.93 -3.23 -23.19
N LEU A 646 12.79 -3.43 -22.54
CA LEU A 646 12.52 -2.94 -21.20
C LEU A 646 13.21 -3.82 -20.15
N CYS A 647 13.36 -3.28 -18.96
CA CYS A 647 13.76 -3.98 -17.74
C CYS A 647 12.89 -3.47 -16.58
N THR A 648 13.10 -3.90 -15.36
CA THR A 648 12.34 -3.46 -14.18
C THR A 648 12.28 -1.93 -14.02
N ASP A 649 13.20 -1.19 -14.64
CA ASP A 649 13.18 0.27 -14.72
C ASP A 649 12.47 0.77 -16.00
N ASP A 650 11.36 0.13 -16.37
CA ASP A 650 10.60 0.35 -17.61
C ASP A 650 10.11 1.79 -17.77
N PHE A 651 9.84 2.49 -16.65
CA PHE A 651 9.51 3.92 -16.63
C PHE A 651 10.62 4.83 -17.21
N ALA A 652 11.85 4.32 -17.30
CA ALA A 652 12.98 5.01 -17.95
C ALA A 652 13.09 4.67 -19.45
N GLY A 653 12.20 3.82 -19.98
CA GLY A 653 12.11 3.42 -21.39
C GLY A 653 13.06 2.30 -21.77
N HIS A 654 12.97 1.91 -23.06
CA HIS A 654 13.80 0.89 -23.65
C HIS A 654 15.29 1.27 -23.66
N LEU A 655 16.14 0.27 -23.45
CA LEU A 655 17.59 0.46 -23.48
C LEU A 655 18.27 -0.79 -24.06
N ALA A 656 18.94 -0.64 -25.20
CA ALA A 656 19.88 -1.63 -25.71
C ALA A 656 21.22 -1.52 -24.97
N HIS A 657 21.99 -2.59 -24.99
CA HIS A 657 23.34 -2.64 -24.41
C HIS A 657 23.39 -2.35 -22.91
N ASN A 658 22.29 -2.64 -22.17
CA ASN A 658 22.13 -2.32 -20.76
C ASN A 658 23.09 -3.12 -19.89
N ALA A 659 24.07 -2.43 -19.29
CA ALA A 659 25.11 -3.06 -18.50
C ALA A 659 24.60 -3.71 -17.21
N ASN A 660 23.58 -3.13 -16.54
CA ASN A 660 23.03 -3.71 -15.32
C ASN A 660 22.15 -4.94 -15.63
N LEU A 661 21.41 -4.93 -16.74
CA LEU A 661 20.64 -6.08 -17.20
C LEU A 661 21.56 -7.24 -17.60
N SER A 662 22.68 -6.95 -18.25
CA SER A 662 23.73 -7.92 -18.56
C SER A 662 24.32 -8.54 -17.28
N ALA A 663 24.58 -7.74 -16.24
CA ALA A 663 25.04 -8.25 -14.95
C ALA A 663 24.03 -9.22 -14.31
N LYS A 664 22.71 -8.94 -14.41
CA LYS A 664 21.65 -9.87 -13.98
C LYS A 664 21.74 -11.20 -14.70
N ALA A 665 21.85 -11.18 -16.03
CA ALA A 665 21.97 -12.39 -16.85
C ALA A 665 23.18 -13.24 -16.44
N ILE A 666 24.34 -12.61 -16.26
CA ILE A 666 25.59 -13.28 -15.85
C ILE A 666 25.42 -13.95 -14.47
N MET A 667 24.85 -13.24 -13.50
CA MET A 667 24.59 -13.80 -12.18
C MET A 667 23.57 -14.92 -12.21
N ALA A 668 22.55 -14.85 -13.06
CA ALA A 668 21.56 -15.91 -13.23
C ALA A 668 22.20 -17.17 -13.84
N ILE A 669 23.08 -17.04 -14.82
CA ILE A 669 23.84 -18.15 -15.41
C ILE A 669 24.70 -18.82 -14.33
N ALA A 670 25.37 -18.04 -13.49
CA ALA A 670 26.14 -18.56 -12.35
C ALA A 670 25.26 -19.29 -11.35
N GLY A 671 24.10 -18.69 -10.99
CA GLY A 671 23.12 -19.27 -10.08
C GLY A 671 22.57 -20.61 -10.57
N TYR A 672 22.26 -20.72 -11.88
CA TYR A 672 21.89 -22.00 -12.47
C TYR A 672 22.99 -23.06 -12.33
N GLY A 673 24.24 -22.67 -12.54
CA GLY A 673 25.41 -23.54 -12.32
C GLY A 673 25.51 -24.02 -10.86
N GLU A 674 25.22 -23.14 -9.89
CA GLU A 674 25.26 -23.51 -8.48
C GLU A 674 24.11 -24.47 -8.09
N MET A 675 22.90 -24.24 -8.59
CA MET A 675 21.80 -25.19 -8.43
C MET A 675 22.14 -26.57 -9.05
N ALA A 676 22.83 -26.58 -10.20
CA ALA A 676 23.33 -27.81 -10.82
C ALA A 676 24.31 -28.55 -9.90
N ARG A 677 25.21 -27.81 -9.23
CA ARG A 677 26.16 -28.39 -8.25
C ARG A 677 25.42 -29.01 -7.09
N MET A 678 24.44 -28.31 -6.51
CA MET A 678 23.60 -28.82 -5.43
C MET A 678 22.85 -30.10 -5.81
N LEU A 679 22.54 -30.28 -7.10
CA LEU A 679 21.91 -31.49 -7.66
C LEU A 679 22.89 -32.57 -8.07
N GLY A 680 24.19 -32.43 -7.79
CA GLY A 680 25.25 -33.38 -8.18
C GLY A 680 25.56 -33.40 -9.68
N LYS A 681 25.15 -32.40 -10.43
CA LYS A 681 25.35 -32.25 -11.89
C LYS A 681 26.65 -31.47 -12.17
N GLU A 682 27.78 -31.97 -11.71
CA GLU A 682 29.08 -31.29 -11.71
C GLU A 682 29.53 -30.76 -13.08
N THR A 683 29.32 -31.55 -14.15
CA THR A 683 29.70 -31.12 -15.53
C THR A 683 28.91 -29.90 -15.94
N THR A 684 27.61 -29.87 -15.65
CA THR A 684 26.72 -28.73 -15.91
C THR A 684 27.13 -27.54 -15.05
N ALA A 685 27.33 -27.75 -13.75
CA ALA A 685 27.76 -26.73 -12.81
C ALA A 685 29.04 -26.01 -13.30
N ASN A 686 30.07 -26.77 -13.59
CA ASN A 686 31.35 -26.21 -14.06
C ASN A 686 31.19 -25.45 -15.38
N LYS A 687 30.43 -26.01 -16.35
CA LYS A 687 30.17 -25.32 -17.62
C LYS A 687 29.54 -23.93 -17.43
N TYR A 688 28.47 -23.84 -16.61
CA TYR A 688 27.74 -22.56 -16.48
C TYR A 688 28.49 -21.56 -15.59
N ILE A 689 29.17 -22.00 -14.53
CA ILE A 689 29.97 -21.11 -13.68
C ILE A 689 31.15 -20.56 -14.43
N GLU A 690 31.92 -21.39 -15.19
CA GLU A 690 33.02 -20.89 -16.02
C GLU A 690 32.54 -19.99 -17.16
N THR A 691 31.36 -20.26 -17.72
CA THR A 691 30.74 -19.34 -18.69
C THR A 691 30.45 -18.01 -18.04
N ALA A 692 29.81 -17.97 -16.86
CA ALA A 692 29.48 -16.74 -16.14
C ALA A 692 30.77 -15.92 -15.83
N LYS A 693 31.82 -16.58 -15.34
CA LYS A 693 33.11 -15.91 -15.07
C LYS A 693 33.73 -15.29 -16.33
N ARG A 694 33.71 -16.03 -17.44
CA ARG A 694 34.21 -15.49 -18.72
C ARG A 694 33.38 -14.30 -19.16
N LEU A 695 32.07 -14.38 -19.10
CA LEU A 695 31.16 -13.27 -19.45
C LEU A 695 31.35 -12.05 -18.52
N ALA A 696 31.60 -12.26 -17.23
CA ALA A 696 31.88 -11.17 -16.29
C ALA A 696 33.17 -10.39 -16.62
N ILE A 697 34.21 -11.10 -17.12
CA ILE A 697 35.43 -10.47 -17.57
C ILE A 697 35.22 -9.68 -18.88
N GLU A 698 34.38 -10.19 -19.77
CA GLU A 698 33.99 -9.48 -21.01
C GLU A 698 33.14 -8.26 -20.69
N TRP A 699 32.13 -8.42 -19.77
CA TRP A 699 31.31 -7.34 -19.26
C TRP A 699 32.15 -6.20 -18.69
N GLU A 700 33.17 -6.52 -17.86
CA GLU A 700 34.04 -5.51 -17.26
C GLU A 700 34.72 -4.66 -18.31
N LYS A 701 35.24 -5.29 -19.39
CA LYS A 701 35.87 -4.59 -20.50
C LYS A 701 34.93 -3.70 -21.28
N MET A 702 33.69 -4.18 -21.52
CA MET A 702 32.65 -3.46 -22.26
C MET A 702 32.08 -2.27 -21.48
N ALA A 703 31.85 -2.47 -20.18
CA ALA A 703 31.21 -1.50 -19.32
C ALA A 703 32.17 -0.45 -18.75
N PHE A 704 33.48 -0.74 -18.58
CA PHE A 704 34.41 0.16 -17.92
C PHE A 704 34.56 1.47 -18.67
N ASP A 705 34.53 2.61 -17.95
CA ASP A 705 34.66 3.96 -18.50
C ASP A 705 35.42 4.87 -17.50
N ASP A 706 36.72 4.78 -17.53
CA ASP A 706 37.67 5.54 -16.71
C ASP A 706 37.56 5.27 -15.21
N ASP A 707 36.60 5.87 -14.51
CA ASP A 707 36.42 5.81 -13.06
C ASP A 707 35.13 5.14 -12.62
N HIS A 708 34.31 4.60 -13.56
CA HIS A 708 32.99 3.97 -13.31
C HIS A 708 32.65 2.96 -14.40
N TYR A 709 31.45 2.38 -14.31
CA TYR A 709 30.88 1.50 -15.32
C TYR A 709 29.65 2.13 -15.97
N LYS A 710 29.56 2.08 -17.30
CA LYS A 710 28.50 2.69 -18.12
C LYS A 710 27.11 2.21 -17.78
N LEU A 711 26.11 3.02 -18.11
CA LEU A 711 24.70 2.62 -18.17
C LEU A 711 24.45 1.60 -19.29
N ALA A 712 24.98 1.91 -20.49
CA ALA A 712 24.93 1.04 -21.66
C ALA A 712 26.30 0.98 -22.31
N PHE A 713 26.69 -0.18 -22.85
CA PHE A 713 28.06 -0.43 -23.35
C PHE A 713 28.49 0.53 -24.45
N ASP A 714 27.55 0.99 -25.27
CA ASP A 714 27.78 1.92 -26.40
C ASP A 714 27.67 3.42 -26.00
N LYS A 715 27.44 3.74 -24.72
CA LYS A 715 27.24 5.13 -24.26
C LYS A 715 28.29 5.59 -23.25
N PRO A 716 29.45 6.01 -23.69
CA PRO A 716 30.49 6.53 -22.80
C PRO A 716 30.01 7.78 -22.04
N GLY A 717 30.54 8.00 -20.84
CA GLY A 717 30.16 9.09 -19.93
C GLY A 717 28.81 8.88 -19.22
N THR A 718 28.09 7.76 -19.45
CA THR A 718 26.89 7.41 -18.76
C THR A 718 27.17 6.43 -17.63
N TRP A 719 26.27 6.39 -16.62
CA TRP A 719 26.41 5.46 -15.51
C TRP A 719 25.03 5.05 -14.97
N SER A 720 24.93 3.94 -14.25
CA SER A 720 23.74 3.50 -13.53
C SER A 720 24.13 2.73 -12.27
N GLN A 721 23.19 2.59 -11.33
CA GLN A 721 23.33 1.61 -10.26
C GLN A 721 23.42 0.20 -10.86
N LYS A 722 24.41 -0.59 -10.42
CA LYS A 722 24.59 -2.00 -10.81
C LYS A 722 24.05 -2.92 -9.72
N TYR A 723 22.84 -2.64 -9.24
CA TYR A 723 22.23 -3.31 -8.08
C TYR A 723 22.14 -4.84 -8.26
N ASN A 724 22.09 -5.35 -9.47
CA ASN A 724 22.05 -6.80 -9.74
C ASN A 724 23.35 -7.52 -9.33
N LEU A 725 24.46 -6.81 -9.20
CA LEU A 725 25.74 -7.36 -8.72
C LEU A 725 25.67 -7.87 -7.27
N ILE A 726 24.68 -7.44 -6.48
CA ILE A 726 24.54 -7.84 -5.07
C ILE A 726 24.48 -9.35 -4.90
N TRP A 727 23.91 -10.07 -5.86
CA TRP A 727 23.78 -11.52 -5.78
C TRP A 727 25.13 -12.25 -5.78
N ASP A 728 26.16 -11.67 -6.35
CA ASP A 728 27.52 -12.22 -6.24
C ASP A 728 28.03 -12.21 -4.79
N LYS A 729 27.66 -11.18 -4.02
CA LYS A 729 27.99 -11.08 -2.59
C LYS A 729 27.07 -11.99 -1.74
N VAL A 730 25.79 -12.03 -2.03
CA VAL A 730 24.83 -12.91 -1.32
C VAL A 730 25.21 -14.38 -1.50
N PHE A 731 25.47 -14.80 -2.74
CA PHE A 731 25.85 -16.19 -3.05
C PHE A 731 27.32 -16.50 -2.74
N ASN A 732 28.16 -15.47 -2.61
CA ASN A 732 29.60 -15.59 -2.39
C ASN A 732 30.30 -16.43 -3.47
N MET A 733 29.95 -16.18 -4.73
CA MET A 733 30.43 -16.96 -5.87
C MET A 733 31.70 -16.39 -6.53
N ASN A 734 32.00 -15.12 -6.28
CA ASN A 734 33.16 -14.41 -6.88
C ASN A 734 33.16 -14.49 -8.41
N ILE A 735 32.05 -14.19 -9.04
CA ILE A 735 31.84 -14.18 -10.50
C ILE A 735 32.46 -12.91 -11.11
N PHE A 736 32.13 -11.75 -10.52
CA PHE A 736 32.67 -10.48 -10.96
C PHE A 736 33.98 -10.15 -10.24
N PRO A 737 34.98 -9.53 -10.94
CA PRO A 737 36.20 -9.06 -10.31
C PRO A 737 35.90 -8.08 -9.15
N GLN A 738 36.60 -8.21 -8.04
CA GLN A 738 36.42 -7.32 -6.88
C GLN A 738 36.56 -5.83 -7.24
N LYS A 739 37.43 -5.52 -8.23
CA LYS A 739 37.59 -4.18 -8.78
C LYS A 739 36.30 -3.51 -9.22
N VAL A 740 35.28 -4.28 -9.69
CA VAL A 740 33.98 -3.72 -10.09
C VAL A 740 33.33 -3.04 -8.89
N PHE A 741 33.28 -3.71 -7.76
CA PHE A 741 32.69 -3.18 -6.52
C PHE A 741 33.53 -2.02 -5.95
N ASP A 742 34.85 -2.15 -5.99
CA ASP A 742 35.78 -1.14 -5.47
C ASP A 742 35.74 0.15 -6.31
N THR A 743 35.32 0.06 -7.56
CA THR A 743 35.10 1.19 -8.46
C THR A 743 33.75 1.83 -8.27
N GLU A 744 32.67 1.04 -8.29
CA GLU A 744 31.29 1.55 -8.29
C GLU A 744 30.90 2.22 -6.97
N ILE A 745 31.23 1.64 -5.82
CA ILE A 745 30.78 2.17 -4.53
C ILE A 745 31.33 3.58 -4.25
N PRO A 746 32.61 3.87 -4.40
CA PRO A 746 33.10 5.25 -4.26
C PRO A 746 32.49 6.22 -5.28
N PHE A 747 32.28 5.77 -6.52
CA PHE A 747 31.62 6.56 -7.55
C PHE A 747 30.21 6.91 -7.20
N TYR A 748 29.40 5.95 -6.73
CA TYR A 748 28.01 6.18 -6.30
C TYR A 748 27.91 7.22 -5.19
N LEU A 749 28.84 7.23 -4.23
CA LEU A 749 28.85 8.25 -3.18
C LEU A 749 28.99 9.67 -3.71
N THR A 750 29.58 9.85 -4.90
CA THR A 750 29.66 11.15 -5.57
C THR A 750 28.39 11.55 -6.31
N LYS A 751 27.44 10.62 -6.48
CA LYS A 751 26.20 10.78 -7.25
C LYS A 751 24.94 10.84 -6.39
N GLN A 752 25.10 10.99 -5.08
CA GLN A 752 23.99 11.15 -4.17
C GLN A 752 23.48 12.58 -4.09
N ASN A 753 22.17 12.76 -4.11
CA ASN A 753 21.49 13.98 -3.73
C ASN A 753 20.97 13.88 -2.28
N LYS A 754 20.22 14.88 -1.82
CA LYS A 754 19.69 14.93 -0.45
C LYS A 754 18.92 13.67 -0.06
N TYR A 755 18.14 13.09 -0.99
CA TYR A 755 17.23 11.97 -0.74
C TYR A 755 17.67 10.67 -1.41
N GLY A 756 18.92 10.51 -1.72
CA GLY A 756 19.51 9.25 -2.15
C GLY A 756 20.32 9.28 -3.42
N LEU A 757 20.89 8.13 -3.73
CA LEU A 757 21.64 7.89 -4.95
C LEU A 757 20.70 7.90 -6.16
N LEU A 758 21.07 8.64 -7.21
CA LEU A 758 20.36 8.59 -8.49
C LEU A 758 20.31 7.16 -9.06
N LEU A 759 19.25 6.82 -9.77
CA LEU A 759 19.16 5.53 -10.46
C LEU A 759 20.24 5.40 -11.52
N ASP A 760 20.38 6.42 -12.33
CA ASP A 760 21.36 6.51 -13.40
C ASP A 760 21.57 7.98 -13.86
N SER A 761 22.36 8.15 -14.91
CA SER A 761 22.73 9.46 -15.47
C SER A 761 21.60 10.17 -16.25
N ARG A 762 20.43 9.54 -16.45
CA ARG A 762 19.37 10.08 -17.32
C ARG A 762 18.44 11.06 -16.60
N ALA A 763 18.19 10.86 -15.28
CA ALA A 763 17.20 11.64 -14.54
C ALA A 763 17.56 11.83 -13.05
N GLN A 764 16.85 12.74 -12.37
CA GLN A 764 17.09 13.10 -10.97
C GLN A 764 16.26 12.29 -9.96
N TYR A 765 15.81 11.13 -10.36
CA TYR A 765 15.04 10.23 -9.49
C TYR A 765 15.81 8.95 -9.16
N THR A 766 15.25 8.20 -8.23
CA THR A 766 15.78 6.88 -7.86
C THR A 766 14.65 5.91 -7.46
N LYS A 767 15.03 4.63 -7.40
CA LYS A 767 14.26 3.56 -6.76
C LYS A 767 14.95 3.22 -5.44
N SER A 768 14.23 3.42 -4.33
CA SER A 768 14.80 3.26 -2.99
C SER A 768 15.21 1.81 -2.67
N ASP A 769 14.50 0.82 -3.18
CA ASP A 769 14.85 -0.60 -3.10
C ASP A 769 16.23 -0.88 -3.74
N TRP A 770 16.49 -0.33 -4.92
CA TRP A 770 17.78 -0.48 -5.61
C TRP A 770 18.92 0.27 -4.92
N VAL A 771 18.64 1.41 -4.29
CA VAL A 771 19.62 2.10 -3.45
C VAL A 771 20.07 1.21 -2.30
N LEU A 772 19.13 0.53 -1.62
CA LEU A 772 19.48 -0.37 -0.51
C LEU A 772 20.26 -1.60 -1.01
N TRP A 773 19.95 -2.13 -2.18
CA TRP A 773 20.72 -3.22 -2.77
C TRP A 773 22.14 -2.77 -3.12
N SER A 774 22.29 -1.60 -3.74
CA SER A 774 23.60 -0.99 -4.04
C SER A 774 24.37 -0.71 -2.76
N ALA A 775 23.73 -0.21 -1.71
CA ALA A 775 24.33 0.01 -0.39
C ALA A 775 24.92 -1.26 0.20
N CYS A 776 24.27 -2.41 -0.01
CA CYS A 776 24.73 -3.71 0.52
C CYS A 776 26.04 -4.20 -0.11
N MET A 777 26.49 -3.61 -1.21
CA MET A 777 27.79 -3.89 -1.81
C MET A 777 28.93 -3.11 -1.14
N SER A 778 28.63 -2.24 -0.17
CA SER A 778 29.62 -1.44 0.56
C SER A 778 30.66 -2.32 1.29
N PRO A 779 31.92 -1.89 1.36
CA PRO A 779 32.97 -2.65 2.01
C PRO A 779 32.82 -2.71 3.54
N ASP A 780 32.11 -1.74 4.12
CA ASP A 780 31.93 -1.60 5.57
C ASP A 780 30.60 -0.92 5.93
N ASP A 781 30.23 -1.01 7.22
CA ASP A 781 28.97 -0.45 7.71
C ASP A 781 28.95 1.09 7.68
N ALA A 782 30.09 1.76 7.84
CA ALA A 782 30.14 3.22 7.76
C ALA A 782 29.81 3.71 6.32
N THR A 783 30.25 2.99 5.31
CA THR A 783 29.91 3.26 3.91
C THR A 783 28.44 2.91 3.64
N PHE A 784 27.95 1.80 4.18
CA PHE A 784 26.54 1.43 4.09
C PHE A 784 25.64 2.56 4.64
N GLN A 785 25.95 3.10 5.81
CA GLN A 785 25.17 4.20 6.42
C GLN A 785 25.07 5.44 5.53
N LYS A 786 26.08 5.73 4.73
CA LYS A 786 26.06 6.88 3.79
C LYS A 786 24.95 6.75 2.72
N PHE A 787 24.51 5.54 2.41
CA PHE A 787 23.36 5.30 1.53
C PHE A 787 22.03 5.26 2.31
N ILE A 788 22.03 4.74 3.55
CA ILE A 788 20.85 4.62 4.36
C ILE A 788 20.34 5.98 4.83
N ASP A 789 21.25 6.88 5.26
CA ASP A 789 20.89 8.19 5.78
C ASP A 789 20.01 9.02 4.81
N PRO A 790 20.32 9.13 3.51
CA PRO A 790 19.47 9.83 2.55
C PRO A 790 18.09 9.16 2.37
N ILE A 791 18.01 7.83 2.35
CA ILE A 791 16.73 7.12 2.21
C ILE A 791 15.89 7.28 3.48
N TYR A 792 16.50 7.23 4.65
CA TYR A 792 15.81 7.55 5.91
C TYR A 792 15.31 9.00 5.92
N THR A 793 16.12 9.93 5.46
CA THR A 793 15.76 11.35 5.33
C THR A 793 14.60 11.52 4.36
N TYR A 794 14.61 10.79 3.22
CA TYR A 794 13.49 10.75 2.28
C TYR A 794 12.20 10.27 2.98
N ALA A 795 12.22 9.11 3.62
CA ALA A 795 11.04 8.56 4.29
C ALA A 795 10.50 9.53 5.37
N ASN A 796 11.40 10.17 6.12
CA ASN A 796 11.07 11.07 7.21
C ASN A 796 10.54 12.44 6.76
N GLU A 797 11.04 12.98 5.65
CA GLU A 797 10.77 14.37 5.23
C GLU A 797 9.82 14.50 4.05
N THR A 798 9.58 13.41 3.30
CA THR A 798 8.73 13.49 2.10
C THR A 798 7.39 14.17 2.39
N THR A 799 6.99 15.04 1.48
CA THR A 799 5.66 15.67 1.49
C THR A 799 4.59 14.81 0.83
N SER A 800 4.98 13.72 0.16
CA SER A 800 4.07 12.74 -0.40
C SER A 800 3.55 11.83 0.70
N ARG A 801 2.33 12.11 1.16
CA ARG A 801 1.66 11.42 2.28
C ARG A 801 0.95 10.15 1.78
N VAL A 802 1.74 9.16 1.36
CA VAL A 802 1.26 7.88 0.81
C VAL A 802 2.01 6.73 1.46
N PRO A 803 1.50 5.48 1.40
CA PRO A 803 2.34 4.30 1.67
C PRO A 803 3.61 4.43 0.85
N ILE A 804 4.77 4.33 1.52
CA ILE A 804 6.05 4.82 0.97
C ILE A 804 6.23 4.49 -0.51
N SER A 805 6.58 5.51 -1.30
CA SER A 805 6.90 5.32 -2.72
C SER A 805 8.30 4.76 -2.86
N ASP A 806 8.44 3.73 -3.69
CA ASP A 806 9.74 3.20 -4.06
C ASP A 806 10.45 4.07 -5.11
N TRP A 807 9.71 4.92 -5.84
CA TRP A 807 10.21 5.80 -6.89
C TRP A 807 10.02 7.27 -6.52
N HIS A 808 11.11 7.99 -6.29
CA HIS A 808 11.06 9.38 -5.83
C HIS A 808 12.16 10.26 -6.45
N ASP A 809 11.89 11.55 -6.52
CA ASP A 809 12.87 12.58 -6.90
C ASP A 809 13.88 12.80 -5.78
N THR A 810 15.17 12.70 -6.12
CA THR A 810 16.26 12.71 -5.13
C THR A 810 16.60 14.10 -4.57
N ASN A 811 16.10 15.18 -5.18
CA ASN A 811 16.28 16.55 -4.71
C ASN A 811 15.13 17.01 -3.82
N THR A 812 13.90 16.66 -4.18
CA THR A 812 12.68 17.15 -3.49
C THR A 812 12.08 16.15 -2.52
N GLY A 813 12.40 14.85 -2.66
CA GLY A 813 11.80 13.77 -1.89
C GLY A 813 10.33 13.51 -2.24
N LYS A 814 9.79 14.09 -3.31
CA LYS A 814 8.44 13.80 -3.77
C LYS A 814 8.40 12.46 -4.52
N MET A 815 7.31 11.71 -4.33
CA MET A 815 7.07 10.52 -5.16
C MET A 815 6.96 10.92 -6.63
N MET A 816 7.43 10.04 -7.51
CA MET A 816 7.25 10.21 -8.94
C MET A 816 5.88 9.68 -9.37
N ASN A 817 5.58 8.42 -9.09
CA ASN A 817 4.26 7.85 -9.34
C ASN A 817 3.94 6.62 -8.48
N PHE A 818 4.88 5.70 -8.26
CA PHE A 818 4.62 4.42 -7.59
C PHE A 818 4.39 4.56 -6.09
N LYS A 819 3.45 3.79 -5.54
CA LYS A 819 3.21 3.68 -4.08
C LYS A 819 2.61 2.32 -3.74
N ALA A 820 2.72 1.92 -2.50
CA ALA A 820 2.13 0.69 -1.98
C ALA A 820 2.55 -0.59 -2.72
N ARG A 821 3.72 -0.61 -3.35
CA ARG A 821 4.24 -1.75 -4.11
C ARG A 821 5.02 -2.70 -3.19
N SER A 822 4.99 -4.00 -3.51
CA SER A 822 5.69 -5.04 -2.73
C SER A 822 7.20 -4.90 -2.71
N VAL A 823 7.78 -4.19 -3.67
CA VAL A 823 9.22 -4.06 -3.92
C VAL A 823 10.03 -3.56 -2.71
N VAL A 824 9.38 -2.88 -1.77
CA VAL A 824 10.01 -2.45 -0.52
C VAL A 824 10.44 -3.63 0.39
N GLY A 825 10.02 -4.86 0.08
CA GLY A 825 10.62 -6.08 0.62
C GLY A 825 12.12 -6.19 0.33
N GLY A 826 12.59 -5.51 -0.71
CA GLY A 826 14.01 -5.38 -1.05
C GLY A 826 14.87 -4.65 -0.03
N TYR A 827 14.25 -3.85 0.85
CA TYR A 827 14.96 -3.20 1.95
C TYR A 827 15.63 -4.21 2.88
N TYR A 828 15.14 -5.45 2.90
CA TYR A 828 15.64 -6.54 3.73
C TYR A 828 16.95 -7.19 3.23
N MET A 829 17.55 -6.72 2.11
CA MET A 829 18.72 -7.33 1.51
C MET A 829 19.94 -7.42 2.48
N LYS A 830 20.21 -6.36 3.27
CA LYS A 830 21.31 -6.40 4.25
C LYS A 830 21.06 -7.45 5.32
N LEU A 831 19.82 -7.56 5.80
CA LEU A 831 19.44 -8.56 6.79
C LEU A 831 19.51 -9.99 6.20
N LEU A 832 19.12 -10.17 4.93
CA LEU A 832 19.29 -11.45 4.21
C LEU A 832 20.75 -11.86 4.16
N MET A 833 21.65 -10.93 3.80
CA MET A 833 23.09 -11.22 3.76
C MET A 833 23.62 -11.70 5.12
N GLU A 834 23.18 -11.10 6.21
CA GLU A 834 23.60 -11.54 7.56
C GLU A 834 23.04 -12.93 7.88
N LYS A 835 21.76 -13.21 7.53
CA LYS A 835 21.17 -14.54 7.71
C LYS A 835 21.86 -15.64 6.89
N VAL A 836 22.25 -15.36 5.66
CA VAL A 836 23.05 -16.28 4.83
C VAL A 836 24.41 -16.58 5.47
N LYS A 837 25.06 -15.60 6.09
CA LYS A 837 26.33 -15.81 6.81
C LYS A 837 26.17 -16.66 8.06
N GLU A 838 25.07 -16.50 8.79
CA GLU A 838 24.77 -17.27 10.01
C GLU A 838 24.48 -18.76 9.71
N GLN A 839 24.07 -19.09 8.48
CA GLN A 839 23.81 -20.48 8.04
C GLN A 839 25.09 -21.25 7.63
N LYS A 840 26.17 -20.54 7.29
CA LYS A 840 27.49 -21.12 6.95
C LYS A 840 28.34 -21.38 8.18
#